data_5c34ebcc5004fb5ea267ebc48b19becb
#
_entry.id   5c34ebcc5004fb5ea267ebc48b19becb
#
_cell.length_a   1.000
_cell.length_b   1.000
_cell.length_c   1.000
_cell.angle_alpha   90.00
_cell.angle_beta   90.00
_cell.angle_gamma   90.00
#
_symmetry.space_group_name_H-M   'P 1'
#
loop_
_entity.id
_entity.type
_entity.pdbx_description
1 polymer ?
#
loop_
_entity_poly.entity_id
_entity_poly.type
_entity_poly.pdbx_seq_one_letter_code
_entity_poly.pdbx_strand_id
1 'polypeptide(L)'
;MKADSIHLFDFLGSGKTIFEIPVFQRNYEWDKDQCEQLFKDLTVAARTDTDHFIGAIVYVTETGNKMSHIYRIIDGQQRLTSLTLLLKALADIDEQDRDEIEEEYLTNKYLDDNNHLKLKPVEHDYEAFESVMNDMTDFDKASKVIDNYKFFCKLINDSDIDSSKLYEAMNHFNMVYIELSSESNEENPQVIFESLNSTGVSLSSSDLVRNFLLMKLDSQAQAELYKKYWVKIERMFATKTFAEFIRHYLVVKTHVSVKRNGVYNSYKDYFISQGLSSEDALADLFKFATYYDQILNYRSADDVFNKILEHINVMDSKVLFPYLMLLMNLVDTGETNQEEVNKLAHILENYLFRLKACQMPTNGLNKIVVGLCDLSKEAGNLRLRLLKLLKANFPDDRKLADGLMEVDLYHQRNHLAKLSLVVLEEHRTRETINFDDAQVEHIMPQRLNAEWRIQVTNADKVKQQYGGTLGNLTLTKYNQEMSNKPYSEKKEFYKDSNVSLTREVAETYDKWGKNAIVDRTEELTKELIQIFPMPDIKEVDEEAVTGEYTIDQTTDVTGKKPVQITISEHEYPVKTWRQMLVAFLNDIWNKDSLNFDRIKENRQLSRMLFRPGNAPEKLENGTVIESNFSATVILAIIAKISEICDITDQVSYAVK
;
A
#
# COMPACT_ATOMS: atom_id res chain seq x y z
N MET A 1 37.42 -2.94 2.76
CA MET A 1 36.71 -3.52 1.60
C MET A 1 37.73 -4.08 0.61
N LYS A 2 37.54 -5.31 0.19
CA LYS A 2 38.34 -5.94 -0.87
C LYS A 2 37.36 -6.35 -1.98
N ALA A 3 37.65 -5.99 -3.21
CA ALA A 3 36.84 -6.39 -4.36
C ALA A 3 37.77 -6.91 -5.46
N ASP A 4 37.41 -8.05 -6.03
CA ASP A 4 38.18 -8.67 -7.12
C ASP A 4 37.27 -9.56 -7.96
N SER A 5 37.74 -9.96 -9.13
CA SER A 5 37.10 -10.91 -10.01
C SER A 5 37.52 -12.34 -9.66
N ILE A 6 36.59 -13.30 -9.72
CA ILE A 6 36.84 -14.71 -9.42
C ILE A 6 35.94 -15.60 -10.26
N HIS A 7 36.44 -16.75 -10.67
CA HIS A 7 35.62 -17.78 -11.30
C HIS A 7 34.72 -18.50 -10.28
N LEU A 8 33.57 -18.94 -10.71
CA LEU A 8 32.57 -19.58 -9.86
C LEU A 8 33.15 -20.75 -9.04
N PHE A 9 33.88 -21.66 -9.69
CA PHE A 9 34.42 -22.82 -9.01
C PHE A 9 35.53 -22.46 -8.01
N ASP A 10 36.34 -21.46 -8.30
CA ASP A 10 37.31 -20.94 -7.30
C ASP A 10 36.63 -20.34 -6.08
N PHE A 11 35.49 -19.69 -6.27
CA PHE A 11 34.70 -19.12 -5.18
C PHE A 11 34.02 -20.20 -4.33
N LEU A 12 33.33 -21.16 -4.98
CA LEU A 12 32.59 -22.24 -4.31
C LEU A 12 33.51 -23.34 -3.78
N GLY A 13 34.60 -23.68 -4.50
CA GLY A 13 35.51 -24.80 -4.23
C GLY A 13 36.40 -24.63 -3.00
N SER A 14 36.38 -23.44 -2.33
CA SER A 14 37.11 -23.26 -1.07
C SER A 14 36.60 -24.26 -0.01
N GLY A 15 37.39 -25.34 0.21
CA GLY A 15 36.97 -26.53 0.97
C GLY A 15 36.57 -26.33 2.43
N LYS A 16 36.75 -25.10 2.98
CA LYS A 16 36.43 -24.76 4.39
C LYS A 16 35.43 -23.64 4.51
N THR A 17 34.85 -23.19 3.40
CA THR A 17 33.93 -22.08 3.38
C THR A 17 32.48 -22.54 3.53
N ILE A 18 31.72 -21.82 4.34
CA ILE A 18 30.26 -21.91 4.46
C ILE A 18 29.70 -20.60 3.99
N PHE A 19 28.73 -20.65 3.10
CA PHE A 19 27.95 -19.50 2.64
C PHE A 19 26.66 -19.46 3.47
N GLU A 20 26.52 -18.47 4.34
CA GLU A 20 25.33 -18.30 5.17
C GLU A 20 24.49 -17.13 4.67
N ILE A 21 23.23 -17.39 4.34
CA ILE A 21 22.26 -16.34 4.05
C ILE A 21 21.60 -15.96 5.36
N PRO A 22 21.83 -14.72 5.87
CA PRO A 22 21.29 -14.28 7.16
C PRO A 22 19.78 -14.28 7.21
N VAL A 23 19.19 -14.46 8.39
CA VAL A 23 17.73 -14.48 8.61
C VAL A 23 16.99 -13.21 8.19
N PHE A 24 17.69 -12.09 8.09
CA PHE A 24 17.12 -10.84 7.63
C PHE A 24 17.06 -10.69 6.10
N GLN A 25 17.63 -11.64 5.35
CA GLN A 25 17.51 -11.66 3.91
C GLN A 25 16.12 -12.18 3.50
N ARG A 26 15.68 -11.83 2.28
CA ARG A 26 14.42 -12.36 1.74
C ARG A 26 14.53 -13.85 1.41
N ASN A 27 13.40 -14.52 1.41
CA ASN A 27 13.29 -15.90 0.93
C ASN A 27 13.75 -16.00 -0.54
N TYR A 28 13.98 -17.20 -1.00
CA TYR A 28 14.29 -17.43 -2.40
C TYR A 28 13.08 -17.13 -3.28
N GLU A 29 13.21 -16.14 -4.18
CA GLU A 29 12.09 -15.58 -4.95
C GLU A 29 12.25 -15.64 -6.47
N TRP A 30 13.39 -16.13 -6.99
CA TRP A 30 13.56 -16.27 -8.43
C TRP A 30 12.44 -17.12 -9.02
N ASP A 31 11.93 -16.67 -10.16
CA ASP A 31 10.95 -17.37 -10.97
C ASP A 31 11.65 -18.08 -12.14
N LYS A 32 10.89 -18.83 -12.93
CA LYS A 32 11.40 -19.56 -14.09
C LYS A 32 12.13 -18.68 -15.09
N ASP A 33 11.72 -17.43 -15.26
CA ASP A 33 12.33 -16.49 -16.21
C ASP A 33 13.80 -16.20 -15.86
N GLN A 34 14.10 -15.95 -14.55
CA GLN A 34 15.47 -15.72 -14.10
C GLN A 34 16.32 -16.99 -14.19
N CYS A 35 15.74 -18.14 -13.85
CA CYS A 35 16.41 -19.44 -13.96
C CYS A 35 16.69 -19.81 -15.42
N GLU A 36 15.75 -19.55 -16.33
CA GLU A 36 15.92 -19.75 -17.76
C GLU A 36 17.01 -18.83 -18.32
N GLN A 37 17.07 -17.57 -17.87
CA GLN A 37 18.14 -16.66 -18.29
C GLN A 37 19.50 -17.17 -17.83
N LEU A 38 19.65 -17.58 -16.56
CA LEU A 38 20.90 -18.16 -16.05
C LEU A 38 21.33 -19.40 -16.85
N PHE A 39 20.38 -20.27 -17.21
CA PHE A 39 20.68 -21.46 -18.04
C PHE A 39 21.03 -21.07 -19.47
N LYS A 40 20.42 -20.07 -20.07
CA LYS A 40 20.81 -19.52 -21.38
C LYS A 40 22.23 -18.98 -21.35
N ASP A 41 22.60 -18.25 -20.30
CA ASP A 41 23.95 -17.73 -20.13
C ASP A 41 24.96 -18.89 -20.07
N LEU A 42 24.65 -20.00 -19.37
CA LEU A 42 25.43 -21.20 -19.31
C LEU A 42 25.57 -21.88 -20.71
N THR A 43 24.47 -22.00 -21.44
CA THR A 43 24.50 -22.60 -22.80
C THR A 43 25.32 -21.78 -23.78
N VAL A 44 25.33 -20.43 -23.61
CA VAL A 44 26.20 -19.54 -24.41
C VAL A 44 27.66 -19.81 -24.06
N ALA A 45 28.04 -19.84 -22.78
CA ALA A 45 29.39 -20.13 -22.33
C ALA A 45 29.85 -21.49 -22.83
N ALA A 46 29.02 -22.53 -22.74
CA ALA A 46 29.31 -23.89 -23.22
C ALA A 46 29.54 -23.99 -24.76
N ARG A 47 28.90 -23.11 -25.53
CA ARG A 47 29.05 -23.09 -27.00
C ARG A 47 30.22 -22.26 -27.48
N THR A 48 30.53 -21.19 -26.74
CA THR A 48 31.52 -20.17 -27.17
C THR A 48 32.88 -20.37 -26.53
N ASP A 49 32.96 -21.16 -25.45
CA ASP A 49 34.16 -21.36 -24.62
C ASP A 49 34.74 -20.02 -24.15
N THR A 50 33.86 -19.11 -23.68
CA THR A 50 34.23 -17.75 -23.26
C THR A 50 33.65 -17.43 -21.89
N ASP A 51 34.38 -16.62 -21.14
CA ASP A 51 33.94 -16.15 -19.83
C ASP A 51 32.62 -15.35 -19.92
N HIS A 52 31.75 -15.61 -18.98
CA HIS A 52 30.47 -14.95 -18.85
C HIS A 52 30.34 -14.31 -17.45
N PHE A 53 30.09 -13.00 -17.41
CA PHE A 53 29.94 -12.30 -16.14
C PHE A 53 28.54 -12.50 -15.56
N ILE A 54 28.46 -13.13 -14.38
CA ILE A 54 27.19 -13.45 -13.71
C ILE A 54 26.81 -12.45 -12.60
N GLY A 55 27.58 -11.36 -12.40
CA GLY A 55 27.30 -10.28 -11.45
C GLY A 55 28.17 -10.32 -10.19
N ALA A 56 27.76 -9.63 -9.14
CA ALA A 56 28.53 -9.51 -7.90
C ALA A 56 27.90 -10.32 -6.75
N ILE A 57 28.75 -10.77 -5.83
CA ILE A 57 28.38 -11.30 -4.51
C ILE A 57 29.05 -10.46 -3.44
N VAL A 58 28.30 -9.99 -2.47
CA VAL A 58 28.78 -9.20 -1.35
C VAL A 58 28.64 -9.99 -0.06
N TYR A 59 29.70 -10.07 0.71
CA TYR A 59 29.69 -10.81 1.97
C TYR A 59 30.58 -10.18 3.04
N VAL A 60 30.32 -10.55 4.28
CA VAL A 60 31.20 -10.30 5.44
C VAL A 60 31.81 -11.63 5.87
N THR A 61 33.13 -11.64 6.06
CA THR A 61 33.82 -12.83 6.62
C THR A 61 33.69 -12.81 8.14
N GLU A 62 33.13 -13.88 8.69
CA GLU A 62 33.21 -14.17 10.12
C GLU A 62 34.25 -15.26 10.38
N THR A 63 35.15 -15.03 11.31
CA THR A 63 36.05 -16.09 11.78
C THR A 63 35.24 -17.08 12.61
N GLY A 64 34.88 -18.19 11.97
CA GLY A 64 34.35 -19.37 12.65
C GLY A 64 35.40 -20.05 13.54
N ASN A 65 35.09 -21.24 13.97
CA ASN A 65 36.08 -22.13 14.63
C ASN A 65 37.29 -22.30 13.70
N LYS A 66 38.48 -22.62 14.27
CA LYS A 66 39.77 -22.71 13.56
C LYS A 66 39.80 -23.51 12.23
N MET A 67 38.68 -24.06 11.81
CA MET A 67 38.56 -24.95 10.66
C MET A 67 37.56 -24.52 9.56
N SER A 68 36.80 -23.40 9.75
CA SER A 68 35.85 -22.93 8.74
C SER A 68 35.79 -21.41 8.65
N HIS A 69 35.64 -20.88 7.43
CA HIS A 69 35.31 -19.49 7.17
C HIS A 69 33.82 -19.38 6.89
N ILE A 70 33.11 -18.51 7.57
CA ILE A 70 31.70 -18.25 7.30
C ILE A 70 31.63 -16.96 6.48
N TYR A 71 31.13 -17.08 5.25
CA TYR A 71 30.81 -15.93 4.41
C TYR A 71 29.33 -15.62 4.55
N ARG A 72 29.04 -14.56 5.31
CA ARG A 72 27.69 -14.08 5.51
C ARG A 72 27.30 -13.21 4.32
N ILE A 73 26.36 -13.72 3.51
CA ILE A 73 25.97 -13.10 2.25
C ILE A 73 25.08 -11.88 2.50
N ILE A 74 25.55 -10.73 2.02
CA ILE A 74 24.84 -9.44 2.11
C ILE A 74 24.06 -9.15 0.83
N ASP A 75 24.63 -9.51 -0.34
CA ASP A 75 23.95 -9.41 -1.63
C ASP A 75 24.38 -10.56 -2.55
N GLY A 76 23.54 -10.91 -3.54
CA GLY A 76 23.76 -12.02 -4.47
C GLY A 76 23.17 -13.36 -4.01
N GLN A 77 22.41 -13.41 -2.92
CA GLN A 77 21.84 -14.63 -2.34
C GLN A 77 20.97 -15.43 -3.32
N GLN A 78 20.11 -14.77 -4.11
CA GLN A 78 19.23 -15.42 -5.08
C GLN A 78 20.04 -16.13 -6.15
N ARG A 79 21.09 -15.48 -6.65
CA ARG A 79 22.00 -16.02 -7.65
C ARG A 79 22.77 -17.22 -7.08
N LEU A 80 23.34 -17.08 -5.88
CA LEU A 80 24.08 -18.15 -5.23
C LEU A 80 23.21 -19.39 -5.00
N THR A 81 21.99 -19.21 -4.52
CA THR A 81 21.03 -20.30 -4.35
C THR A 81 20.72 -20.97 -5.71
N SER A 82 20.45 -20.18 -6.75
CA SER A 82 20.14 -20.73 -8.09
C SER A 82 21.33 -21.50 -8.70
N LEU A 83 22.56 -21.00 -8.53
CA LEU A 83 23.78 -21.69 -8.97
C LEU A 83 23.96 -23.02 -8.24
N THR A 84 23.70 -23.04 -6.93
CA THR A 84 23.78 -24.27 -6.13
C THR A 84 22.70 -25.29 -6.58
N LEU A 85 21.48 -24.84 -6.86
CA LEU A 85 20.40 -25.70 -7.38
C LEU A 85 20.72 -26.23 -8.79
N LEU A 86 21.35 -25.41 -9.65
CA LEU A 86 21.79 -25.84 -11.00
C LEU A 86 22.90 -26.87 -10.92
N LEU A 87 23.90 -26.68 -10.02
CA LEU A 87 24.95 -27.67 -9.76
C LEU A 87 24.36 -29.00 -9.27
N LYS A 88 23.39 -28.96 -8.33
CA LYS A 88 22.72 -30.19 -7.87
C LYS A 88 21.95 -30.87 -9.00
N ALA A 89 21.27 -30.10 -9.85
CA ALA A 89 20.56 -30.66 -11.00
C ALA A 89 21.52 -31.32 -12.01
N LEU A 90 22.72 -30.75 -12.24
CA LEU A 90 23.76 -31.37 -13.07
C LEU A 90 24.29 -32.66 -12.44
N ALA A 91 24.60 -32.66 -11.14
CA ALA A 91 25.04 -33.82 -10.40
C ALA A 91 24.04 -35.01 -10.46
N ASP A 92 22.74 -34.69 -10.39
CA ASP A 92 21.68 -35.70 -10.39
C ASP A 92 21.41 -36.30 -11.77
N ILE A 93 21.76 -35.58 -12.84
CA ILE A 93 21.59 -36.05 -14.24
C ILE A 93 22.83 -36.78 -14.74
N ASP A 94 24.01 -36.37 -14.30
CA ASP A 94 25.30 -36.96 -14.73
C ASP A 94 25.99 -37.67 -13.56
N GLU A 95 25.94 -39.00 -13.59
CA GLU A 95 26.59 -39.83 -12.57
C GLU A 95 28.12 -39.73 -12.60
N GLN A 96 28.73 -39.31 -13.73
CA GLN A 96 30.17 -39.24 -13.88
C GLN A 96 30.77 -38.10 -13.05
N ASP A 97 30.11 -36.92 -13.06
CA ASP A 97 30.61 -35.71 -12.40
C ASP A 97 29.98 -35.51 -10.99
N ARG A 98 29.05 -36.39 -10.60
CA ARG A 98 28.27 -36.28 -9.34
C ARG A 98 29.14 -36.16 -8.11
N ASP A 99 30.06 -37.12 -7.91
CA ASP A 99 30.87 -37.14 -6.69
C ASP A 99 31.74 -35.88 -6.56
N GLU A 100 32.28 -35.38 -7.67
CA GLU A 100 33.07 -34.16 -7.70
C GLU A 100 32.22 -32.93 -7.37
N ILE A 101 31.05 -32.80 -7.99
CA ILE A 101 30.16 -31.68 -7.74
C ILE A 101 29.70 -31.65 -6.27
N GLU A 102 29.29 -32.80 -5.74
CA GLU A 102 28.78 -32.89 -4.37
C GLU A 102 29.88 -32.63 -3.35
N GLU A 103 31.07 -33.21 -3.49
CA GLU A 103 32.16 -33.07 -2.55
C GLU A 103 32.86 -31.70 -2.60
N GLU A 104 33.02 -31.10 -3.79
CA GLU A 104 33.78 -29.86 -3.92
C GLU A 104 32.88 -28.60 -3.80
N TYR A 105 31.58 -28.64 -4.20
CA TYR A 105 30.79 -27.46 -4.31
C TYR A 105 29.51 -27.45 -3.45
N LEU A 106 28.93 -28.61 -3.13
CA LEU A 106 27.67 -28.67 -2.42
C LEU A 106 27.83 -28.99 -0.92
N THR A 107 28.82 -29.82 -0.59
CA THR A 107 29.02 -30.26 0.81
C THR A 107 30.36 -29.81 1.37
N ASN A 108 30.45 -29.78 2.68
CA ASN A 108 31.68 -29.46 3.42
C ASN A 108 32.04 -30.67 4.32
N LYS A 109 32.93 -31.53 3.83
CA LYS A 109 33.40 -32.73 4.53
C LYS A 109 34.17 -32.49 5.85
N TYR A 110 34.45 -31.25 6.19
CA TYR A 110 35.13 -30.86 7.42
C TYR A 110 34.18 -30.47 8.57
N LEU A 111 32.88 -30.55 8.33
CA LEU A 111 31.83 -30.23 9.30
C LEU A 111 31.10 -31.50 9.76
N ASP A 112 30.51 -31.44 10.96
CA ASP A 112 29.73 -32.52 11.54
C ASP A 112 28.41 -32.75 10.75
N ASP A 113 27.87 -33.97 10.82
CA ASP A 113 26.72 -34.49 10.03
C ASP A 113 25.48 -33.58 9.90
N ASN A 114 25.25 -32.67 10.85
CA ASN A 114 24.10 -31.76 10.82
C ASN A 114 24.38 -30.40 10.12
N ASN A 115 25.60 -30.18 9.60
CA ASN A 115 26.04 -28.91 9.03
C ASN A 115 26.87 -29.03 7.76
N HIS A 116 26.76 -30.16 7.06
CA HIS A 116 27.63 -30.51 5.95
C HIS A 116 27.39 -29.71 4.65
N LEU A 117 26.23 -28.99 4.52
CA LEU A 117 25.96 -28.22 3.31
C LEU A 117 26.77 -26.91 3.30
N LYS A 118 27.39 -26.59 2.14
CA LYS A 118 28.16 -25.34 1.98
C LYS A 118 27.29 -24.12 1.94
N LEU A 119 26.08 -24.19 1.37
CA LEU A 119 25.12 -23.08 1.40
C LEU A 119 24.06 -23.33 2.48
N LYS A 120 23.90 -22.36 3.37
CA LYS A 120 22.83 -22.31 4.36
C LYS A 120 21.84 -21.22 3.95
N PRO A 121 20.69 -21.55 3.36
CA PRO A 121 19.67 -20.59 3.04
C PRO A 121 18.97 -20.08 4.30
N VAL A 122 18.05 -19.08 4.13
CA VAL A 122 17.20 -18.61 5.22
C VAL A 122 16.33 -19.75 5.77
N GLU A 123 15.94 -19.64 7.06
CA GLU A 123 15.18 -20.69 7.78
C GLU A 123 13.92 -21.17 7.02
N HIS A 124 13.22 -20.25 6.35
CA HIS A 124 12.01 -20.58 5.58
C HIS A 124 12.30 -21.54 4.40
N ASP A 125 13.43 -21.40 3.73
CA ASP A 125 13.79 -22.16 2.55
C ASP A 125 14.62 -23.41 2.90
N TYR A 126 15.12 -23.49 4.16
CA TYR A 126 16.07 -24.52 4.59
C TYR A 126 15.57 -25.95 4.39
N GLU A 127 14.34 -26.25 4.85
CA GLU A 127 13.74 -27.60 4.75
C GLU A 127 13.60 -28.05 3.28
N ALA A 128 13.15 -27.16 2.41
CA ALA A 128 13.03 -27.45 0.99
C ALA A 128 14.39 -27.59 0.30
N PHE A 129 15.36 -26.77 0.67
CA PHE A 129 16.73 -26.82 0.14
C PHE A 129 17.44 -28.09 0.61
N GLU A 130 17.38 -28.42 1.89
CA GLU A 130 17.95 -29.66 2.44
C GLU A 130 17.33 -30.90 1.80
N SER A 131 16.03 -30.90 1.55
CA SER A 131 15.35 -32.00 0.85
C SER A 131 15.89 -32.21 -0.57
N VAL A 132 16.15 -31.12 -1.30
CA VAL A 132 16.78 -31.20 -2.65
C VAL A 132 18.21 -31.72 -2.56
N MET A 133 19.02 -31.24 -1.60
CA MET A 133 20.42 -31.64 -1.46
C MET A 133 20.58 -33.09 -1.01
N ASN A 134 19.62 -33.65 -0.28
CA ASN A 134 19.63 -35.02 0.21
C ASN A 134 18.84 -36.02 -0.66
N ASP A 135 18.59 -35.70 -1.93
CA ASP A 135 17.93 -36.60 -2.92
C ASP A 135 16.51 -37.05 -2.47
N MET A 136 15.82 -36.27 -1.64
CA MET A 136 14.44 -36.58 -1.28
C MET A 136 13.51 -36.32 -2.48
N THR A 137 12.76 -37.37 -2.89
CA THR A 137 11.88 -37.29 -4.06
C THR A 137 10.44 -36.89 -3.73
N ASP A 138 10.05 -36.96 -2.46
CA ASP A 138 8.70 -36.68 -2.00
C ASP A 138 8.66 -35.30 -1.36
N PHE A 139 8.19 -34.34 -2.13
CA PHE A 139 8.09 -32.92 -1.72
C PHE A 139 6.63 -32.56 -1.46
N ASP A 140 6.21 -32.63 -0.20
CA ASP A 140 4.83 -32.32 0.23
C ASP A 140 4.48 -30.83 0.24
N LYS A 141 5.47 -29.94 0.12
CA LYS A 141 5.25 -28.48 0.20
C LYS A 141 5.60 -27.80 -1.11
N ALA A 142 4.76 -26.86 -1.53
CA ALA A 142 5.07 -25.93 -2.61
C ALA A 142 6.23 -25.01 -2.21
N SER A 143 7.33 -25.02 -2.96
CA SER A 143 8.50 -24.18 -2.70
C SER A 143 9.17 -23.80 -4.01
N LYS A 144 9.56 -22.52 -4.15
CA LYS A 144 10.32 -22.04 -5.31
C LYS A 144 11.67 -22.72 -5.44
N VAL A 145 12.27 -23.15 -4.34
CA VAL A 145 13.52 -23.93 -4.33
C VAL A 145 13.31 -25.23 -5.10
N ILE A 146 12.28 -25.99 -4.74
CA ILE A 146 11.93 -27.27 -5.37
C ILE A 146 11.50 -27.07 -6.82
N ASP A 147 10.66 -26.08 -7.09
CA ASP A 147 10.15 -25.79 -8.43
C ASP A 147 11.27 -25.42 -9.39
N ASN A 148 12.24 -24.61 -8.94
CA ASN A 148 13.36 -24.19 -9.77
C ASN A 148 14.43 -25.29 -9.93
N TYR A 149 14.65 -26.13 -8.91
CA TYR A 149 15.48 -27.33 -9.07
C TYR A 149 14.89 -28.25 -10.15
N LYS A 150 13.60 -28.58 -10.05
CA LYS A 150 12.93 -29.41 -11.08
C LYS A 150 12.96 -28.73 -12.46
N PHE A 151 12.90 -27.41 -12.50
CA PHE A 151 12.97 -26.65 -13.74
C PHE A 151 14.39 -26.74 -14.36
N PHE A 152 15.44 -26.63 -13.55
CA PHE A 152 16.81 -26.84 -14.03
C PHE A 152 17.02 -28.26 -14.56
N CYS A 153 16.55 -29.30 -13.86
CA CYS A 153 16.58 -30.67 -14.35
C CYS A 153 15.91 -30.81 -15.72
N LYS A 154 14.76 -30.14 -15.90
CA LYS A 154 14.08 -30.13 -17.20
C LYS A 154 14.90 -29.41 -18.26
N LEU A 155 15.45 -28.24 -17.98
CA LEU A 155 16.26 -27.46 -18.94
C LEU A 155 17.52 -28.25 -19.39
N ILE A 156 18.18 -28.98 -18.49
CA ILE A 156 19.34 -29.82 -18.80
C ILE A 156 18.91 -30.96 -19.70
N ASN A 157 17.83 -31.68 -19.36
CA ASN A 157 17.34 -32.82 -20.16
C ASN A 157 16.83 -32.39 -21.55
N ASP A 158 16.27 -31.19 -21.68
CA ASP A 158 15.78 -30.65 -22.96
C ASP A 158 16.90 -29.99 -23.79
N SER A 159 18.13 -29.90 -23.25
CA SER A 159 19.29 -29.27 -23.90
C SER A 159 19.88 -30.18 -24.99
N ASP A 160 20.40 -29.56 -26.04
CA ASP A 160 21.21 -30.22 -27.07
C ASP A 160 22.72 -30.30 -26.69
N ILE A 161 23.09 -29.78 -25.50
CA ILE A 161 24.45 -29.80 -24.97
C ILE A 161 24.54 -30.89 -23.90
N ASP A 162 25.58 -31.67 -23.94
CA ASP A 162 25.87 -32.72 -22.96
C ASP A 162 26.02 -32.12 -21.55
N SER A 163 25.52 -32.83 -20.51
CA SER A 163 25.54 -32.42 -19.12
C SER A 163 26.95 -32.13 -18.59
N SER A 164 27.92 -33.02 -18.93
CA SER A 164 29.32 -32.84 -18.55
C SER A 164 29.90 -31.55 -19.16
N LYS A 165 29.54 -31.25 -20.43
CA LYS A 165 29.96 -30.00 -21.07
C LYS A 165 29.30 -28.75 -20.46
N LEU A 166 28.05 -28.85 -19.99
CA LEU A 166 27.40 -27.78 -19.24
C LEU A 166 28.08 -27.56 -17.89
N TYR A 167 28.47 -28.66 -17.21
CA TYR A 167 29.22 -28.57 -15.96
C TYR A 167 30.59 -27.90 -16.18
N GLU A 168 31.41 -28.38 -17.16
CA GLU A 168 32.69 -27.75 -17.50
C GLU A 168 32.52 -26.24 -17.79
N ALA A 169 31.45 -25.86 -18.52
CA ALA A 169 31.19 -24.50 -18.88
C ALA A 169 30.84 -23.58 -17.68
N MET A 170 30.43 -24.13 -16.55
CA MET A 170 30.24 -23.32 -15.34
C MET A 170 31.55 -22.71 -14.83
N ASN A 171 32.72 -23.26 -15.22
CA ASN A 171 34.03 -22.67 -14.92
C ASN A 171 34.24 -21.31 -15.64
N HIS A 172 33.53 -21.06 -16.73
CA HIS A 172 33.53 -19.77 -17.43
C HIS A 172 32.64 -18.71 -16.78
N PHE A 173 31.88 -19.08 -15.74
CA PHE A 173 31.14 -18.10 -14.98
C PHE A 173 32.08 -17.28 -14.09
N ASN A 174 32.17 -15.98 -14.39
CA ASN A 174 33.00 -15.04 -13.68
C ASN A 174 32.12 -14.08 -12.88
N MET A 175 32.54 -13.79 -11.65
CA MET A 175 31.81 -12.89 -10.76
C MET A 175 32.76 -11.92 -10.08
N VAL A 176 32.24 -10.80 -9.57
CA VAL A 176 32.96 -9.92 -8.67
C VAL A 176 32.55 -10.24 -7.24
N TYR A 177 33.49 -10.56 -6.39
CA TYR A 177 33.23 -10.60 -4.96
C TYR A 177 33.60 -9.29 -4.29
N ILE A 178 32.82 -8.91 -3.29
CA ILE A 178 33.05 -7.74 -2.45
C ILE A 178 33.05 -8.22 -0.99
N GLU A 179 34.25 -8.31 -0.42
CA GLU A 179 34.43 -8.62 0.99
C GLU A 179 34.42 -7.36 1.83
N LEU A 180 33.48 -7.28 2.77
CA LEU A 180 33.34 -6.15 3.71
C LEU A 180 34.05 -6.49 5.03
N SER A 181 34.75 -5.53 5.59
CA SER A 181 35.43 -5.70 6.87
C SER A 181 34.44 -5.50 8.03
N SER A 182 34.38 -6.45 8.95
CA SER A 182 33.60 -6.34 10.18
C SER A 182 34.24 -5.38 11.22
N GLU A 183 35.52 -5.03 11.09
CA GLU A 183 36.28 -4.29 12.08
C GLU A 183 36.39 -2.79 11.81
N SER A 184 36.07 -2.30 10.60
CA SER A 184 36.23 -0.88 10.29
C SER A 184 34.89 -0.12 10.45
N ASN A 185 34.87 0.85 11.37
CA ASN A 185 33.76 1.82 11.52
C ASN A 185 33.50 2.67 10.23
N GLU A 186 34.41 2.65 9.28
CA GLU A 186 34.34 3.43 8.03
C GLU A 186 33.57 2.69 6.92
N GLU A 187 33.47 1.36 6.99
CA GLU A 187 32.77 0.54 6.00
C GLU A 187 31.47 -0.01 6.61
N ASN A 188 30.42 0.79 6.56
CA ASN A 188 29.11 0.33 7.02
C ASN A 188 28.49 -0.61 5.96
N PRO A 189 28.38 -1.94 6.22
CA PRO A 189 27.81 -2.90 5.28
C PRO A 189 26.44 -2.50 4.74
N GLN A 190 25.67 -1.80 5.55
CA GLN A 190 24.35 -1.30 5.21
C GLN A 190 24.38 -0.22 4.13
N VAL A 191 25.32 0.74 4.18
CA VAL A 191 25.45 1.79 3.16
C VAL A 191 25.82 1.17 1.81
N ILE A 192 26.70 0.17 1.83
CA ILE A 192 27.12 -0.56 0.63
C ILE A 192 25.93 -1.36 0.07
N PHE A 193 25.20 -2.07 0.93
CA PHE A 193 23.98 -2.79 0.57
C PHE A 193 22.93 -1.86 -0.04
N GLU A 194 22.68 -0.68 0.56
CA GLU A 194 21.76 0.33 0.03
C GLU A 194 22.18 0.81 -1.36
N SER A 195 23.47 1.04 -1.59
CA SER A 195 24.00 1.52 -2.88
C SER A 195 23.92 0.46 -3.99
N LEU A 196 24.19 -0.79 -3.68
CA LEU A 196 24.18 -1.91 -4.64
C LEU A 196 22.75 -2.32 -5.04
N ASN A 197 21.81 -2.31 -4.09
CA ASN A 197 20.41 -2.62 -4.37
C ASN A 197 19.70 -1.60 -5.29
N SER A 198 20.31 -0.44 -5.54
CA SER A 198 19.78 0.53 -6.50
C SER A 198 19.86 0.06 -7.97
N THR A 199 20.62 -1.00 -8.25
CA THR A 199 20.91 -1.49 -9.63
C THR A 199 20.31 -2.86 -9.96
N GLY A 200 19.68 -3.56 -8.99
CA GLY A 200 19.09 -4.92 -9.13
C GLY A 200 17.56 -4.96 -9.04
N VAL A 201 17.01 -6.15 -8.79
CA VAL A 201 15.58 -6.32 -8.43
C VAL A 201 15.34 -5.58 -7.11
N SER A 202 14.61 -4.47 -7.19
CA SER A 202 14.41 -3.57 -6.04
C SER A 202 13.78 -4.30 -4.85
N LEU A 203 14.40 -4.18 -3.69
CA LEU A 203 13.84 -4.65 -2.42
C LEU A 203 12.60 -3.82 -2.06
N SER A 204 11.64 -4.47 -1.40
CA SER A 204 10.50 -3.75 -0.84
C SER A 204 10.95 -2.83 0.32
N SER A 205 10.18 -1.80 0.64
CA SER A 205 10.48 -0.95 1.79
C SER A 205 10.52 -1.74 3.10
N SER A 206 9.72 -2.80 3.24
CA SER A 206 9.74 -3.69 4.41
C SER A 206 11.04 -4.48 4.50
N ASP A 207 11.58 -4.99 3.38
CA ASP A 207 12.86 -5.70 3.37
C ASP A 207 14.01 -4.77 3.79
N LEU A 208 14.02 -3.55 3.26
CA LEU A 208 15.02 -2.55 3.63
C LEU A 208 14.96 -2.19 5.12
N VAL A 209 13.76 -2.04 5.70
CA VAL A 209 13.58 -1.78 7.13
C VAL A 209 14.04 -2.98 7.97
N ARG A 210 13.70 -4.21 7.55
CA ARG A 210 14.18 -5.44 8.21
C ARG A 210 15.71 -5.48 8.27
N ASN A 211 16.33 -5.29 7.12
CA ASN A 211 17.78 -5.32 7.01
C ASN A 211 18.43 -4.24 7.87
N PHE A 212 17.86 -3.03 7.87
CA PHE A 212 18.32 -1.91 8.68
C PHE A 212 18.30 -2.24 10.18
N LEU A 213 17.24 -2.86 10.67
CA LEU A 213 17.08 -3.18 12.09
C LEU A 213 17.94 -4.35 12.55
N LEU A 214 18.19 -5.34 11.69
CA LEU A 214 18.81 -6.60 12.09
C LEU A 214 20.29 -6.71 11.69
N MET A 215 20.73 -6.08 10.59
CA MET A 215 22.07 -6.30 10.03
C MET A 215 23.22 -5.97 10.99
N LYS A 216 23.02 -5.03 11.92
CA LYS A 216 24.07 -4.60 12.89
C LYS A 216 24.16 -5.49 14.14
N LEU A 217 23.29 -6.44 14.30
CA LEU A 217 23.24 -7.33 15.43
C LEU A 217 24.13 -8.56 15.20
N ASP A 218 24.58 -9.20 16.25
CA ASP A 218 25.20 -10.53 16.13
C ASP A 218 24.18 -11.59 15.73
N SER A 219 24.64 -12.75 15.26
CA SER A 219 23.77 -13.80 14.70
C SER A 219 22.72 -14.30 15.67
N GLN A 220 23.05 -14.40 16.95
CA GLN A 220 22.11 -14.87 17.96
C GLN A 220 20.98 -13.87 18.19
N ALA A 221 21.34 -12.59 18.39
CA ALA A 221 20.36 -11.51 18.55
C ALA A 221 19.51 -11.33 17.29
N GLN A 222 20.09 -11.46 16.09
CA GLN A 222 19.34 -11.44 14.83
C GLN A 222 18.25 -12.51 14.80
N ALA A 223 18.62 -13.76 15.05
CA ALA A 223 17.68 -14.88 15.02
C ALA A 223 16.59 -14.75 16.08
N GLU A 224 16.95 -14.31 17.29
CA GLU A 224 16.02 -14.12 18.39
C GLU A 224 14.98 -13.04 18.07
N LEU A 225 15.43 -11.83 17.68
CA LEU A 225 14.53 -10.72 17.38
C LEU A 225 13.68 -10.95 16.13
N TYR A 226 14.25 -11.61 15.12
CA TYR A 226 13.52 -12.00 13.92
C TYR A 226 12.34 -12.94 14.28
N LYS A 227 12.59 -14.01 15.06
CA LYS A 227 11.55 -14.96 15.50
C LYS A 227 10.56 -14.32 16.46
N LYS A 228 11.03 -13.47 17.38
CA LYS A 228 10.20 -12.84 18.41
C LYS A 228 9.19 -11.86 17.82
N TYR A 229 9.61 -11.06 16.83
CA TYR A 229 8.82 -9.95 16.28
C TYR A 229 8.58 -10.04 14.79
N TRP A 230 9.64 -10.02 13.96
CA TRP A 230 9.51 -9.77 12.54
C TRP A 230 8.71 -10.83 11.79
N VAL A 231 9.00 -12.11 11.99
CA VAL A 231 8.28 -13.21 11.34
C VAL A 231 6.79 -13.21 11.66
N LYS A 232 6.42 -12.71 12.84
CA LYS A 232 5.01 -12.58 13.21
C LYS A 232 4.31 -11.47 12.41
N ILE A 233 5.01 -10.34 12.18
CA ILE A 233 4.50 -9.27 11.34
C ILE A 233 4.37 -9.74 9.88
N GLU A 234 5.38 -10.44 9.35
CA GLU A 234 5.35 -11.00 7.99
C GLU A 234 4.16 -11.94 7.77
N ARG A 235 3.78 -12.70 8.77
CA ARG A 235 2.60 -13.60 8.71
C ARG A 235 1.26 -12.86 8.74
N MET A 236 1.23 -11.64 9.23
CA MET A 236 0.01 -10.81 9.26
C MET A 236 -0.29 -10.21 7.89
N PHE A 237 0.76 -9.91 7.09
CA PHE A 237 0.61 -9.06 5.91
C PHE A 237 1.29 -9.65 4.67
N ALA A 238 0.62 -9.53 3.51
CA ALA A 238 1.32 -9.61 2.23
C ALA A 238 2.30 -8.43 2.09
N THR A 239 3.38 -8.60 1.32
CA THR A 239 4.49 -7.64 1.17
C THR A 239 4.02 -6.20 0.89
N LYS A 240 3.05 -6.02 -0.03
CA LYS A 240 2.51 -4.69 -0.36
C LYS A 240 1.77 -4.04 0.82
N THR A 241 1.00 -4.82 1.56
CA THR A 241 0.29 -4.36 2.76
C THR A 241 1.26 -4.03 3.89
N PHE A 242 2.34 -4.79 4.00
CA PHE A 242 3.38 -4.54 5.01
C PHE A 242 4.07 -3.18 4.77
N ALA A 243 4.46 -2.87 3.54
CA ALA A 243 5.04 -1.57 3.20
C ALA A 243 4.04 -0.41 3.47
N GLU A 244 2.74 -0.62 3.21
CA GLU A 244 1.70 0.35 3.52
C GLU A 244 1.51 0.53 5.03
N PHE A 245 1.55 -0.56 5.80
CA PHE A 245 1.53 -0.50 7.26
C PHE A 245 2.69 0.34 7.81
N ILE A 246 3.94 0.08 7.38
CA ILE A 246 5.11 0.86 7.84
C ILE A 246 4.92 2.35 7.54
N ARG A 247 4.41 2.69 6.36
CA ARG A 247 4.09 4.07 5.98
C ARG A 247 3.08 4.71 6.94
N HIS A 248 2.02 4.00 7.30
CA HIS A 248 0.99 4.47 8.23
C HIS A 248 1.52 4.56 9.68
N TYR A 249 2.34 3.60 10.09
CA TYR A 249 3.05 3.64 11.37
C TYR A 249 3.91 4.91 11.51
N LEU A 250 4.66 5.24 10.46
CA LEU A 250 5.49 6.45 10.45
C LEU A 250 4.64 7.73 10.57
N VAL A 251 3.46 7.80 9.98
CA VAL A 251 2.55 8.94 10.17
C VAL A 251 2.19 9.11 11.64
N VAL A 252 1.92 8.00 12.36
CA VAL A 252 1.63 8.05 13.81
C VAL A 252 2.84 8.56 14.60
N LYS A 253 4.04 8.12 14.24
CA LYS A 253 5.25 8.40 15.02
C LYS A 253 5.90 9.74 14.72
N THR A 254 5.80 10.20 13.47
CA THR A 254 6.48 11.43 13.01
C THR A 254 5.55 12.62 12.83
N HIS A 255 4.24 12.37 12.77
CA HIS A 255 3.21 13.38 12.48
C HIS A 255 3.42 14.09 11.13
N VAL A 256 4.04 13.38 10.18
CA VAL A 256 4.31 13.89 8.82
C VAL A 256 3.78 12.89 7.79
N SER A 257 3.35 13.41 6.65
CA SER A 257 2.94 12.56 5.52
C SER A 257 4.16 11.89 4.89
N VAL A 258 4.11 10.57 4.75
CA VAL A 258 5.22 9.77 4.21
C VAL A 258 4.89 9.30 2.80
N LYS A 259 5.76 9.61 1.82
CA LYS A 259 5.63 9.15 0.42
C LYS A 259 5.89 7.65 0.32
N ARG A 260 5.24 6.99 -0.66
CA ARG A 260 5.43 5.55 -0.89
C ARG A 260 6.89 5.15 -1.13
N ASN A 261 7.61 5.94 -1.92
CA ASN A 261 9.05 5.69 -2.22
C ASN A 261 10.00 6.19 -1.14
N GLY A 262 9.51 6.92 -0.12
CA GLY A 262 10.31 7.46 0.98
C GLY A 262 10.22 6.68 2.28
N VAL A 263 9.46 5.59 2.33
CA VAL A 263 9.16 4.85 3.57
C VAL A 263 10.43 4.42 4.30
N TYR A 264 11.39 3.84 3.60
CA TYR A 264 12.64 3.39 4.20
C TYR A 264 13.46 4.54 4.80
N ASN A 265 13.68 5.61 4.03
CA ASN A 265 14.45 6.76 4.50
C ASN A 265 13.77 7.42 5.72
N SER A 266 12.45 7.62 5.64
CA SER A 266 11.69 8.18 6.77
C SER A 266 11.76 7.28 8.02
N TYR A 267 11.77 5.94 7.86
CA TYR A 267 11.94 5.02 8.99
C TYR A 267 13.33 5.13 9.62
N LYS A 268 14.36 5.20 8.78
CA LYS A 268 15.75 5.35 9.21
C LYS A 268 15.96 6.66 9.97
N ASP A 269 15.44 7.76 9.45
CA ASP A 269 15.52 9.08 10.08
C ASP A 269 14.78 9.09 11.44
N TYR A 270 13.58 8.50 11.48
CA TYR A 270 12.83 8.33 12.72
C TYR A 270 13.61 7.52 13.75
N PHE A 271 14.12 6.34 13.37
CA PHE A 271 14.90 5.46 14.26
C PHE A 271 16.12 6.18 14.85
N ILE A 272 16.90 6.87 14.01
CA ILE A 272 18.10 7.59 14.42
C ILE A 272 17.75 8.79 15.33
N SER A 273 16.72 9.58 14.95
CA SER A 273 16.32 10.76 15.72
C SER A 273 15.80 10.42 17.11
N GLN A 274 15.17 9.25 17.27
CA GLN A 274 14.66 8.78 18.56
C GLN A 274 15.70 8.00 19.37
N GLY A 275 16.87 7.67 18.81
CA GLY A 275 17.91 6.88 19.48
C GLY A 275 17.46 5.48 19.89
N LEU A 276 16.60 4.85 19.10
CA LEU A 276 15.98 3.56 19.43
C LEU A 276 17.00 2.41 19.35
N SER A 277 16.83 1.42 20.21
CA SER A 277 17.45 0.11 20.00
C SER A 277 16.67 -0.70 18.96
N SER A 278 17.31 -1.68 18.31
CA SER A 278 16.61 -2.58 17.37
C SER A 278 15.48 -3.36 18.06
N GLU A 279 15.65 -3.77 19.31
CA GLU A 279 14.62 -4.49 20.06
C GLU A 279 13.41 -3.60 20.36
N ASP A 280 13.62 -2.38 20.87
CA ASP A 280 12.53 -1.44 21.15
C ASP A 280 11.77 -1.07 19.88
N ALA A 281 12.49 -0.82 18.79
CA ALA A 281 11.89 -0.51 17.50
C ALA A 281 11.03 -1.67 16.93
N LEU A 282 11.53 -2.91 17.06
CA LEU A 282 10.78 -4.11 16.63
C LEU A 282 9.58 -4.40 17.52
N ALA A 283 9.72 -4.21 18.84
CA ALA A 283 8.62 -4.40 19.78
C ALA A 283 7.49 -3.40 19.53
N ASP A 284 7.84 -2.12 19.33
CA ASP A 284 6.86 -1.07 19.00
C ASP A 284 6.23 -1.30 17.62
N LEU A 285 7.02 -1.65 16.61
CA LEU A 285 6.51 -1.98 15.28
C LEU A 285 5.52 -3.17 15.32
N PHE A 286 5.83 -4.21 16.09
CA PHE A 286 4.96 -5.38 16.27
C PHE A 286 3.65 -5.01 16.98
N LYS A 287 3.71 -4.14 18.00
CA LYS A 287 2.52 -3.63 18.68
C LYS A 287 1.58 -2.94 17.69
N PHE A 288 2.10 -2.01 16.88
CA PHE A 288 1.31 -1.29 15.88
C PHE A 288 0.87 -2.17 14.71
N ALA A 289 1.67 -3.17 14.34
CA ALA A 289 1.25 -4.17 13.35
C ALA A 289 0.03 -4.96 13.82
N THR A 290 -0.03 -5.28 15.11
CA THR A 290 -1.20 -5.93 15.71
C THR A 290 -2.45 -5.05 15.61
N TYR A 291 -2.34 -3.75 15.89
CA TYR A 291 -3.45 -2.82 15.70
C TYR A 291 -3.89 -2.73 14.24
N TYR A 292 -2.91 -2.60 13.33
CA TYR A 292 -3.20 -2.52 11.89
C TYR A 292 -3.93 -3.76 11.37
N ASP A 293 -3.51 -4.94 11.83
CA ASP A 293 -4.14 -6.21 11.51
C ASP A 293 -5.57 -6.30 12.07
N GLN A 294 -5.79 -5.86 13.31
CA GLN A 294 -7.13 -5.79 13.91
C GLN A 294 -8.04 -4.83 13.16
N ILE A 295 -7.53 -3.66 12.71
CA ILE A 295 -8.28 -2.70 11.89
C ILE A 295 -8.60 -3.29 10.51
N LEU A 296 -7.63 -3.92 9.87
CA LEU A 296 -7.78 -4.48 8.51
C LEU A 296 -8.80 -5.61 8.46
N ASN A 297 -8.83 -6.43 9.50
CA ASN A 297 -9.66 -7.64 9.60
C ASN A 297 -10.83 -7.49 10.59
N TYR A 298 -11.09 -6.25 11.10
CA TYR A 298 -12.14 -5.90 12.07
C TYR A 298 -12.30 -6.93 13.20
N ARG A 299 -11.18 -7.23 13.87
CA ARG A 299 -11.08 -8.24 14.93
C ARG A 299 -10.45 -7.71 16.23
N SER A 300 -10.85 -6.49 16.63
CA SER A 300 -10.54 -5.98 17.95
C SER A 300 -11.35 -6.72 19.03
N ALA A 301 -11.09 -6.42 20.30
CA ALA A 301 -11.87 -6.99 21.42
C ALA A 301 -13.26 -6.36 21.59
N ASP A 302 -13.61 -5.30 20.84
CA ASP A 302 -14.87 -4.57 20.95
C ASP A 302 -15.72 -4.72 19.69
N ASP A 303 -16.91 -5.29 19.80
CA ASP A 303 -17.78 -5.57 18.65
C ASP A 303 -18.33 -4.31 17.99
N VAL A 304 -18.57 -3.24 18.78
CA VAL A 304 -19.03 -1.95 18.23
C VAL A 304 -17.95 -1.35 17.36
N PHE A 305 -16.70 -1.35 17.84
CA PHE A 305 -15.57 -0.88 17.08
C PHE A 305 -15.35 -1.73 15.82
N ASN A 306 -15.44 -3.04 15.92
CA ASN A 306 -15.33 -3.95 14.78
C ASN A 306 -16.35 -3.65 13.68
N LYS A 307 -17.58 -3.32 14.03
CA LYS A 307 -18.60 -2.93 13.06
C LYS A 307 -18.25 -1.61 12.34
N ILE A 308 -17.75 -0.62 13.08
CA ILE A 308 -17.27 0.64 12.49
C ILE A 308 -16.06 0.39 11.56
N LEU A 309 -15.13 -0.46 11.98
CA LEU A 309 -13.97 -0.85 11.17
C LEU A 309 -14.40 -1.56 9.87
N GLU A 310 -15.38 -2.45 9.93
CA GLU A 310 -15.98 -3.10 8.76
C GLU A 310 -16.49 -2.05 7.77
N HIS A 311 -17.28 -1.10 8.22
CA HIS A 311 -17.83 -0.02 7.39
C HIS A 311 -16.71 0.84 6.77
N ILE A 312 -15.70 1.23 7.54
CA ILE A 312 -14.54 2.01 7.04
C ILE A 312 -13.77 1.23 5.96
N ASN A 313 -13.57 -0.08 6.16
CA ASN A 313 -12.90 -0.94 5.18
C ASN A 313 -13.74 -1.11 3.92
N VAL A 314 -15.05 -1.34 4.04
CA VAL A 314 -15.98 -1.41 2.90
C VAL A 314 -15.95 -0.10 2.09
N MET A 315 -15.81 1.03 2.77
CA MET A 315 -15.66 2.33 2.13
C MET A 315 -14.25 2.58 1.55
N ASP A 316 -13.33 1.62 1.61
CA ASP A 316 -11.96 1.67 1.10
C ASP A 316 -11.20 2.95 1.50
N SER A 317 -11.06 3.16 2.81
CA SER A 317 -10.44 4.37 3.38
C SER A 317 -9.33 4.08 4.38
N LYS A 318 -8.31 3.35 3.92
CA LYS A 318 -7.10 3.05 4.71
C LYS A 318 -6.34 4.29 5.19
N VAL A 319 -6.62 5.44 4.60
CA VAL A 319 -6.06 6.73 5.05
C VAL A 319 -6.37 7.04 6.52
N LEU A 320 -7.46 6.50 7.08
CA LEU A 320 -7.83 6.67 8.50
C LEU A 320 -7.04 5.76 9.45
N PHE A 321 -6.38 4.72 8.95
CA PHE A 321 -5.70 3.72 9.77
C PHE A 321 -4.64 4.29 10.74
N PRO A 322 -3.82 5.30 10.36
CA PRO A 322 -2.89 5.90 11.32
C PRO A 322 -3.59 6.42 12.58
N TYR A 323 -4.68 7.16 12.42
CA TYR A 323 -5.39 7.69 13.58
C TYR A 323 -6.11 6.60 14.37
N LEU A 324 -6.68 5.60 13.72
CA LEU A 324 -7.28 4.44 14.40
C LEU A 324 -6.24 3.67 15.21
N MET A 325 -5.02 3.44 14.67
CA MET A 325 -3.92 2.84 15.43
C MET A 325 -3.50 3.69 16.64
N LEU A 326 -3.46 5.00 16.48
CA LEU A 326 -3.18 5.92 17.58
C LEU A 326 -4.24 5.79 18.68
N LEU A 327 -5.53 5.78 18.33
CA LEU A 327 -6.62 5.62 19.29
C LEU A 327 -6.51 4.30 20.07
N MET A 328 -6.20 3.20 19.39
CA MET A 328 -5.97 1.90 20.05
C MET A 328 -4.77 1.96 21.00
N ASN A 329 -3.69 2.63 20.58
CA ASN A 329 -2.54 2.81 21.46
C ASN A 329 -2.89 3.63 22.70
N LEU A 330 -3.70 4.68 22.58
CA LEU A 330 -4.14 5.50 23.71
C LEU A 330 -5.03 4.71 24.71
N VAL A 331 -5.79 3.73 24.22
CA VAL A 331 -6.53 2.79 25.10
C VAL A 331 -5.56 1.91 25.88
N ASP A 332 -4.57 1.32 25.19
CA ASP A 332 -3.59 0.43 25.81
C ASP A 332 -2.68 1.16 26.82
N THR A 333 -2.40 2.46 26.61
CA THR A 333 -1.62 3.27 27.56
C THR A 333 -2.47 3.85 28.69
N GLY A 334 -3.81 3.69 28.62
CA GLY A 334 -4.74 4.20 29.63
C GLY A 334 -5.01 5.71 29.53
N GLU A 335 -4.62 6.35 28.41
CA GLU A 335 -4.87 7.78 28.18
C GLU A 335 -6.31 8.07 27.72
N THR A 336 -7.01 7.06 27.22
CA THR A 336 -8.45 7.08 26.90
C THR A 336 -9.07 5.70 27.14
N ASN A 337 -10.35 5.56 26.88
CA ASN A 337 -11.07 4.29 26.99
C ASN A 337 -11.76 3.91 25.68
N GLN A 338 -12.17 2.63 25.57
CA GLN A 338 -12.78 2.10 24.37
C GLN A 338 -14.10 2.80 23.99
N GLU A 339 -14.90 3.20 24.97
CA GLU A 339 -16.17 3.92 24.72
C GLU A 339 -15.93 5.26 24.00
N GLU A 340 -14.90 6.02 24.41
CA GLU A 340 -14.53 7.28 23.74
C GLU A 340 -13.96 7.03 22.34
N VAL A 341 -13.16 5.98 22.18
CA VAL A 341 -12.66 5.56 20.85
C VAL A 341 -13.81 5.21 19.91
N ASN A 342 -14.82 4.48 20.38
CA ASN A 342 -16.00 4.14 19.58
C ASN A 342 -16.75 5.42 19.13
N LYS A 343 -16.91 6.41 20.00
CA LYS A 343 -17.52 7.70 19.64
C LYS A 343 -16.72 8.47 18.59
N LEU A 344 -15.40 8.51 18.73
CA LEU A 344 -14.51 9.17 17.76
C LEU A 344 -14.50 8.44 16.40
N ALA A 345 -14.41 7.12 16.41
CA ALA A 345 -14.45 6.30 15.22
C ALA A 345 -15.80 6.43 14.48
N HIS A 346 -16.91 6.50 15.21
CA HIS A 346 -18.23 6.74 14.64
C HIS A 346 -18.35 8.10 13.97
N ILE A 347 -17.75 9.17 14.54
CA ILE A 347 -17.68 10.48 13.88
C ILE A 347 -16.91 10.40 12.55
N LEU A 348 -15.80 9.65 12.51
CA LEU A 348 -15.03 9.43 11.28
C LEU A 348 -15.81 8.63 10.25
N GLU A 349 -16.51 7.59 10.66
CA GLU A 349 -17.39 6.80 9.83
C GLU A 349 -18.48 7.67 9.18
N ASN A 350 -19.19 8.46 9.98
CA ASN A 350 -20.22 9.39 9.52
C ASN A 350 -19.66 10.40 8.51
N TYR A 351 -18.52 10.98 8.82
CA TYR A 351 -17.84 11.91 7.93
C TYR A 351 -17.49 11.25 6.58
N LEU A 352 -16.88 10.08 6.63
CA LEU A 352 -16.48 9.34 5.43
C LEU A 352 -17.67 8.93 4.57
N PHE A 353 -18.73 8.39 5.19
CA PHE A 353 -19.96 8.04 4.49
C PHE A 353 -20.54 9.24 3.75
N ARG A 354 -20.69 10.38 4.45
CA ARG A 354 -21.25 11.61 3.89
C ARG A 354 -20.39 12.18 2.76
N LEU A 355 -19.05 12.18 2.91
CA LEU A 355 -18.16 12.61 1.83
C LEU A 355 -18.37 11.76 0.57
N LYS A 356 -18.42 10.44 0.73
CA LYS A 356 -18.56 9.51 -0.41
C LYS A 356 -19.96 9.58 -1.04
N ALA A 357 -21.00 9.71 -0.25
CA ALA A 357 -22.38 9.90 -0.72
C ALA A 357 -22.57 11.21 -1.49
N CYS A 358 -21.87 12.28 -1.07
CA CYS A 358 -21.85 13.57 -1.76
C CYS A 358 -20.83 13.65 -2.91
N GLN A 359 -20.12 12.56 -3.25
CA GLN A 359 -19.04 12.54 -4.24
C GLN A 359 -17.93 13.58 -3.98
N MET A 360 -17.75 13.96 -2.72
CA MET A 360 -16.70 14.91 -2.35
C MET A 360 -15.32 14.23 -2.39
N PRO A 361 -14.28 14.95 -2.79
CA PRO A 361 -12.91 14.44 -2.79
C PRO A 361 -12.46 14.02 -1.38
N THR A 362 -11.73 12.91 -1.29
CA THR A 362 -11.19 12.38 -0.03
C THR A 362 -9.68 12.66 0.14
N ASN A 363 -9.07 13.36 -0.82
CA ASN A 363 -7.61 13.59 -0.84
C ASN A 363 -7.13 14.42 0.37
N GLY A 364 -7.96 15.36 0.87
CA GLY A 364 -7.68 16.12 2.09
C GLY A 364 -7.60 15.30 3.38
N LEU A 365 -8.10 14.05 3.37
CA LEU A 365 -8.06 13.18 4.55
C LEU A 365 -6.64 12.89 5.04
N ASN A 366 -5.66 12.78 4.15
CA ASN A 366 -4.26 12.56 4.56
C ASN A 366 -3.77 13.66 5.52
N LYS A 367 -4.01 14.93 5.17
CA LYS A 367 -3.60 16.06 6.01
C LYS A 367 -4.38 16.11 7.33
N ILE A 368 -5.68 15.85 7.29
CA ILE A 368 -6.52 15.75 8.49
C ILE A 368 -5.98 14.66 9.42
N VAL A 369 -5.66 13.47 8.90
CA VAL A 369 -5.15 12.35 9.69
C VAL A 369 -3.77 12.66 10.29
N VAL A 370 -2.87 13.26 9.53
CA VAL A 370 -1.58 13.76 10.06
C VAL A 370 -1.82 14.75 11.19
N GLY A 371 -2.71 15.72 10.99
CA GLY A 371 -3.11 16.66 12.03
C GLY A 371 -3.73 15.98 13.24
N LEU A 372 -4.53 14.94 13.10
CA LEU A 372 -5.12 14.16 14.20
C LEU A 372 -4.06 13.35 14.97
N CYS A 373 -3.02 12.86 14.29
CA CYS A 373 -1.95 12.12 14.94
C CYS A 373 -1.01 12.98 15.80
N ASP A 374 -0.93 14.29 15.53
CA ASP A 374 -0.06 15.20 16.29
C ASP A 374 -0.72 15.70 17.58
N LEU A 375 -0.65 14.95 18.66
CA LEU A 375 -1.26 15.28 19.95
C LEU A 375 -0.60 16.48 20.66
N SER A 376 0.56 16.97 20.19
CA SER A 376 1.29 18.08 20.83
C SER A 376 0.57 19.44 20.64
N LYS A 377 -0.22 19.58 19.59
CA LYS A 377 -0.84 20.87 19.20
C LYS A 377 -2.05 21.28 20.01
N GLU A 378 -2.75 20.36 20.66
CA GLU A 378 -3.88 20.65 21.56
C GLU A 378 -4.02 19.52 22.59
N ALA A 379 -3.48 19.71 23.78
CA ALA A 379 -3.59 18.74 24.86
C ALA A 379 -5.04 18.68 25.41
N GLY A 380 -5.67 17.50 25.42
CA GLY A 380 -6.72 17.17 26.36
C GLY A 380 -8.11 16.82 25.82
N ASN A 381 -8.53 17.19 24.61
CA ASN A 381 -9.85 16.80 24.12
C ASN A 381 -9.83 16.28 22.68
N LEU A 382 -9.69 14.95 22.54
CA LEU A 382 -9.64 14.28 21.24
C LEU A 382 -10.88 14.58 20.38
N ARG A 383 -12.06 14.64 21.00
CA ARG A 383 -13.32 14.91 20.30
C ARG A 383 -13.36 16.34 19.73
N LEU A 384 -13.00 17.34 20.53
CA LEU A 384 -12.98 18.72 20.09
C LEU A 384 -12.00 18.92 18.92
N ARG A 385 -10.82 18.30 19.03
CA ARG A 385 -9.81 18.32 17.98
C ARG A 385 -10.31 17.68 16.69
N LEU A 386 -10.90 16.48 16.77
CA LEU A 386 -11.51 15.80 15.63
C LEU A 386 -12.54 16.71 14.94
N LEU A 387 -13.46 17.28 15.71
CA LEU A 387 -14.50 18.16 15.19
C LEU A 387 -13.93 19.42 14.54
N LYS A 388 -12.89 20.04 15.12
CA LYS A 388 -12.23 21.22 14.53
C LYS A 388 -11.66 20.91 13.16
N LEU A 389 -10.98 19.76 12.99
CA LEU A 389 -10.36 19.38 11.71
C LEU A 389 -11.38 18.95 10.66
N LEU A 390 -12.52 18.37 11.07
CA LEU A 390 -13.55 17.91 10.14
C LEU A 390 -14.57 18.99 9.75
N LYS A 391 -14.83 19.98 10.62
CA LYS A 391 -15.92 20.96 10.51
C LYS A 391 -16.02 21.61 9.13
N ALA A 392 -14.91 22.04 8.57
CA ALA A 392 -14.89 22.81 7.32
C ALA A 392 -15.46 22.04 6.11
N ASN A 393 -15.31 20.72 6.12
CA ASN A 393 -15.66 19.85 4.99
C ASN A 393 -16.72 18.79 5.35
N PHE A 394 -17.35 18.87 6.53
CA PHE A 394 -18.38 17.92 6.94
C PHE A 394 -19.69 18.20 6.19
N PRO A 395 -20.17 17.32 5.31
CA PRO A 395 -21.41 17.55 4.58
C PRO A 395 -22.61 17.58 5.53
N ASP A 396 -23.40 18.65 5.51
CA ASP A 396 -24.63 18.76 6.26
C ASP A 396 -25.74 17.82 5.71
N ASP A 397 -26.87 17.76 6.42
CA ASP A 397 -27.97 16.86 6.06
C ASP A 397 -28.58 17.20 4.70
N ARG A 398 -28.65 18.49 4.35
CA ARG A 398 -29.15 18.93 3.06
C ARG A 398 -28.24 18.48 1.92
N LYS A 399 -26.93 18.66 2.08
CA LYS A 399 -25.93 18.25 1.10
C LYS A 399 -25.90 16.73 0.93
N LEU A 400 -26.08 15.98 2.02
CA LEU A 400 -26.22 14.52 1.97
C LEU A 400 -27.49 14.10 1.21
N ALA A 401 -28.62 14.75 1.49
CA ALA A 401 -29.88 14.47 0.81
C ALA A 401 -29.79 14.74 -0.70
N ASP A 402 -29.28 15.93 -1.07
CA ASP A 402 -29.06 16.28 -2.48
C ASP A 402 -28.11 15.28 -3.18
N GLY A 403 -27.03 14.89 -2.50
CA GLY A 403 -26.06 13.90 -3.02
C GLY A 403 -26.71 12.53 -3.28
N LEU A 404 -27.46 11.98 -2.32
CA LEU A 404 -28.11 10.68 -2.44
C LEU A 404 -29.23 10.64 -3.51
N MET A 405 -29.85 11.79 -3.80
CA MET A 405 -30.85 11.89 -4.85
C MET A 405 -30.28 11.82 -6.26
N GLU A 406 -29.03 12.26 -6.46
CA GLU A 406 -28.42 12.40 -7.77
C GLU A 406 -27.38 11.30 -8.06
N VAL A 407 -26.77 10.73 -7.04
CA VAL A 407 -25.63 9.83 -7.21
C VAL A 407 -26.07 8.46 -7.70
N ASP A 408 -25.38 7.98 -8.73
CA ASP A 408 -25.41 6.56 -9.11
C ASP A 408 -24.54 5.77 -8.14
N LEU A 409 -25.16 5.31 -7.05
CA LEU A 409 -24.47 4.54 -6.00
C LEU A 409 -24.02 3.17 -6.49
N TYR A 410 -24.72 2.58 -7.43
CA TYR A 410 -24.39 1.23 -7.89
C TYR A 410 -23.17 1.21 -8.81
N HIS A 411 -23.18 1.97 -9.91
CA HIS A 411 -22.10 1.90 -10.90
C HIS A 411 -20.84 2.62 -10.46
N GLN A 412 -20.98 3.74 -9.72
CA GLN A 412 -19.84 4.51 -9.27
C GLN A 412 -19.31 4.07 -7.91
N ARG A 413 -20.18 3.54 -7.04
CA ARG A 413 -19.89 3.24 -5.63
C ARG A 413 -20.61 2.00 -5.13
N ASN A 414 -20.52 0.87 -5.85
CA ASN A 414 -21.25 -0.37 -5.53
C ASN A 414 -21.17 -0.77 -4.05
N HIS A 415 -19.98 -0.71 -3.43
CA HIS A 415 -19.83 -1.03 -2.01
C HIS A 415 -20.60 -0.06 -1.11
N LEU A 416 -20.70 1.23 -1.48
CA LEU A 416 -21.49 2.20 -0.73
C LEU A 416 -22.98 1.95 -0.86
N ALA A 417 -23.46 1.54 -2.05
CA ALA A 417 -24.85 1.12 -2.25
C ALA A 417 -25.22 -0.05 -1.34
N LYS A 418 -24.38 -1.09 -1.34
CA LYS A 418 -24.59 -2.26 -0.49
C LYS A 418 -24.53 -1.90 0.99
N LEU A 419 -23.55 -1.12 1.42
CA LEU A 419 -23.43 -0.64 2.79
C LEU A 419 -24.69 0.13 3.23
N SER A 420 -25.16 1.08 2.40
CA SER A 420 -26.36 1.88 2.71
C SER A 420 -27.58 1.00 2.95
N LEU A 421 -27.78 -0.03 2.11
CA LEU A 421 -28.92 -0.94 2.24
C LEU A 421 -28.78 -1.87 3.45
N VAL A 422 -27.57 -2.35 3.75
CA VAL A 422 -27.32 -3.22 4.91
C VAL A 422 -27.58 -2.47 6.22
N VAL A 423 -27.01 -1.26 6.36
CA VAL A 423 -27.23 -0.48 7.60
C VAL A 423 -28.68 -0.05 7.79
N LEU A 424 -29.41 0.23 6.69
CA LEU A 424 -30.84 0.51 6.73
C LEU A 424 -31.63 -0.70 7.24
N GLU A 425 -31.34 -1.89 6.71
CA GLU A 425 -32.01 -3.12 7.14
C GLU A 425 -31.70 -3.45 8.60
N GLU A 426 -30.44 -3.37 9.02
CA GLU A 426 -30.01 -3.56 10.43
C GLU A 426 -30.66 -2.54 11.36
N HIS A 427 -30.78 -1.28 10.95
CA HIS A 427 -31.43 -0.24 11.74
C HIS A 427 -32.94 -0.52 11.99
N ARG A 428 -33.62 -1.06 10.98
CA ARG A 428 -35.05 -1.40 11.04
C ARG A 428 -35.35 -2.67 11.83
N THR A 429 -34.55 -3.72 11.59
CA THR A 429 -34.80 -5.06 12.15
C THR A 429 -34.09 -5.27 13.49
N ARG A 430 -33.03 -4.51 13.77
CA ARG A 430 -32.09 -4.73 14.86
C ARG A 430 -31.39 -6.09 14.79
N GLU A 431 -31.31 -6.66 13.60
CA GLU A 431 -30.59 -7.90 13.30
C GLU A 431 -29.37 -7.61 12.46
N THR A 432 -28.26 -8.31 12.72
CA THR A 432 -27.03 -8.18 11.95
C THR A 432 -27.17 -8.91 10.61
N ILE A 433 -26.85 -8.23 9.53
CA ILE A 433 -26.83 -8.80 8.18
C ILE A 433 -25.39 -9.18 7.81
N ASN A 434 -25.20 -10.41 7.34
CA ASN A 434 -23.93 -10.79 6.76
C ASN A 434 -23.73 -10.01 5.45
N PHE A 435 -22.76 -9.10 5.47
CA PHE A 435 -22.48 -8.22 4.34
C PHE A 435 -22.14 -9.02 3.07
N ASP A 436 -21.36 -10.08 3.18
CA ASP A 436 -20.91 -10.85 2.02
C ASP A 436 -22.04 -11.59 1.31
N ASP A 437 -23.01 -12.09 2.06
CA ASP A 437 -24.17 -12.85 1.53
C ASP A 437 -25.22 -11.94 0.87
N ALA A 438 -25.26 -10.66 1.22
CA ALA A 438 -26.23 -9.72 0.68
C ALA A 438 -25.90 -9.34 -0.76
N GLN A 439 -26.89 -9.35 -1.65
CA GLN A 439 -26.78 -8.91 -3.05
C GLN A 439 -27.68 -7.70 -3.30
N VAL A 440 -27.18 -6.74 -4.08
CA VAL A 440 -27.97 -5.57 -4.49
C VAL A 440 -28.80 -5.90 -5.71
N GLU A 441 -30.09 -5.72 -5.58
CA GLU A 441 -31.09 -5.88 -6.66
C GLU A 441 -31.55 -4.53 -7.19
N HIS A 442 -31.69 -4.41 -8.52
CA HIS A 442 -32.31 -3.26 -9.19
C HIS A 442 -33.81 -3.52 -9.37
N ILE A 443 -34.64 -2.77 -8.68
CA ILE A 443 -36.10 -2.90 -8.80
C ILE A 443 -36.51 -2.60 -10.26
N MET A 444 -36.16 -1.45 -10.79
CA MET A 444 -36.14 -1.19 -12.23
C MET A 444 -34.83 -1.70 -12.83
N PRO A 445 -34.86 -2.74 -13.67
CA PRO A 445 -33.65 -3.46 -14.06
C PRO A 445 -32.71 -2.65 -14.94
N GLN A 446 -31.43 -3.04 -14.94
CA GLN A 446 -30.41 -2.40 -15.79
C GLN A 446 -30.67 -2.60 -17.31
N ARG A 447 -31.32 -3.70 -17.68
CA ARG A 447 -31.74 -3.98 -19.07
C ARG A 447 -33.28 -4.02 -19.16
N LEU A 448 -33.86 -2.94 -19.72
CA LEU A 448 -35.30 -2.83 -19.85
C LEU A 448 -35.84 -3.72 -21.01
N ASN A 449 -36.86 -4.52 -20.71
CA ASN A 449 -37.66 -5.22 -21.72
C ASN A 449 -38.79 -4.32 -22.25
N ALA A 450 -39.63 -4.85 -23.15
CA ALA A 450 -40.73 -4.10 -23.74
C ALA A 450 -41.81 -3.69 -22.71
N GLU A 451 -42.06 -4.54 -21.71
CA GLU A 451 -43.07 -4.29 -20.69
C GLU A 451 -42.70 -3.10 -19.79
N TRP A 452 -41.39 -2.99 -19.36
CA TRP A 452 -40.92 -1.82 -18.63
C TRP A 452 -41.09 -0.52 -19.43
N ARG A 453 -40.85 -0.55 -20.74
CA ARG A 453 -41.03 0.64 -21.59
C ARG A 453 -42.49 1.03 -21.79
N ILE A 454 -43.42 0.07 -21.68
CA ILE A 454 -44.88 0.34 -21.69
C ILE A 454 -45.32 0.90 -20.33
N GLN A 455 -44.83 0.31 -19.23
CA GLN A 455 -45.24 0.63 -17.86
C GLN A 455 -44.72 1.99 -17.39
N VAL A 456 -43.52 2.38 -17.79
CA VAL A 456 -42.85 3.59 -17.31
C VAL A 456 -42.70 4.60 -18.43
N THR A 457 -43.33 5.75 -18.28
CA THR A 457 -43.21 6.86 -19.25
C THR A 457 -41.73 7.32 -19.30
N ASN A 458 -41.17 7.39 -20.50
CA ASN A 458 -39.76 7.70 -20.74
C ASN A 458 -38.78 6.74 -20.00
N ALA A 459 -39.09 5.45 -19.98
CA ALA A 459 -38.38 4.43 -19.19
C ALA A 459 -36.84 4.49 -19.32
N ASP A 460 -36.32 4.64 -20.55
CA ASP A 460 -34.86 4.70 -20.78
C ASP A 460 -34.22 5.95 -20.12
N LYS A 461 -34.90 7.11 -20.12
CA LYS A 461 -34.45 8.31 -19.42
C LYS A 461 -34.52 8.15 -17.89
N VAL A 462 -35.61 7.57 -17.38
CA VAL A 462 -35.78 7.27 -15.96
C VAL A 462 -34.66 6.31 -15.49
N LYS A 463 -34.42 5.25 -16.24
CA LYS A 463 -33.33 4.32 -15.96
C LYS A 463 -31.97 5.01 -15.98
N GLN A 464 -31.71 5.85 -16.99
CA GLN A 464 -30.43 6.57 -17.08
C GLN A 464 -30.19 7.50 -15.89
N GLN A 465 -31.21 8.17 -15.40
CA GLN A 465 -31.11 9.15 -14.32
C GLN A 465 -31.22 8.55 -12.92
N TYR A 466 -32.06 7.54 -12.74
CA TYR A 466 -32.41 7.02 -11.41
C TYR A 466 -32.12 5.52 -11.23
N GLY A 467 -31.67 4.81 -12.27
CA GLY A 467 -31.47 3.36 -12.23
C GLY A 467 -30.47 2.89 -11.19
N GLY A 468 -29.43 3.66 -10.91
CA GLY A 468 -28.40 3.37 -9.91
C GLY A 468 -28.56 4.13 -8.61
N THR A 469 -29.62 4.95 -8.43
CA THR A 469 -29.87 5.70 -7.17
C THR A 469 -30.41 4.79 -6.07
N LEU A 470 -30.26 5.20 -4.83
CA LEU A 470 -30.63 4.43 -3.64
C LEU A 470 -32.07 3.91 -3.70
N GLY A 471 -33.03 4.74 -4.12
CA GLY A 471 -34.44 4.36 -4.18
C GLY A 471 -34.75 3.23 -5.13
N ASN A 472 -33.96 3.02 -6.17
CA ASN A 472 -34.12 1.91 -7.10
C ASN A 472 -33.41 0.61 -6.67
N LEU A 473 -32.71 0.61 -5.54
CA LEU A 473 -31.89 -0.51 -5.08
C LEU A 473 -32.52 -1.16 -3.84
N THR A 474 -32.38 -2.47 -3.72
CA THR A 474 -32.78 -3.23 -2.54
C THR A 474 -31.87 -4.44 -2.34
N LEU A 475 -32.02 -5.18 -1.23
CA LEU A 475 -31.24 -6.38 -0.94
C LEU A 475 -32.01 -7.64 -1.29
N THR A 476 -31.33 -8.65 -1.83
CA THR A 476 -31.92 -9.96 -2.12
C THR A 476 -30.88 -11.06 -2.09
N LYS A 477 -31.35 -12.32 -1.96
CA LYS A 477 -30.54 -13.52 -2.25
C LYS A 477 -30.92 -14.17 -3.60
N TYR A 478 -31.95 -13.66 -4.28
CA TYR A 478 -32.57 -14.26 -5.48
C TYR A 478 -32.44 -13.40 -6.74
N ASN A 479 -31.36 -12.64 -6.86
CA ASN A 479 -31.16 -11.68 -7.95
C ASN A 479 -31.26 -12.31 -9.35
N GLN A 480 -30.73 -13.53 -9.54
CA GLN A 480 -30.75 -14.23 -10.83
C GLN A 480 -32.15 -14.63 -11.28
N GLU A 481 -33.04 -14.98 -10.35
CA GLU A 481 -34.40 -15.40 -10.65
C GLU A 481 -35.31 -14.24 -11.08
N MET A 482 -35.03 -13.04 -10.59
CA MET A 482 -35.78 -11.82 -10.86
C MET A 482 -35.36 -11.12 -12.14
N SER A 483 -34.05 -11.04 -12.40
CA SER A 483 -33.45 -10.47 -13.61
C SER A 483 -34.22 -9.22 -14.14
N ASN A 484 -34.70 -9.24 -15.37
CA ASN A 484 -35.42 -8.14 -16.02
C ASN A 484 -36.93 -8.32 -16.04
N LYS A 485 -37.49 -9.15 -15.16
CA LYS A 485 -38.94 -9.37 -15.04
C LYS A 485 -39.69 -8.05 -14.80
N PRO A 486 -40.95 -7.93 -15.26
CA PRO A 486 -41.77 -6.75 -14.98
C PRO A 486 -42.02 -6.59 -13.48
N TYR A 487 -42.34 -5.37 -13.08
CA TYR A 487 -42.50 -5.05 -11.66
C TYR A 487 -43.59 -5.90 -10.98
N SER A 488 -44.68 -6.19 -11.67
CA SER A 488 -45.75 -7.05 -11.15
C SER A 488 -45.27 -8.45 -10.74
N GLU A 489 -44.35 -9.05 -11.50
CA GLU A 489 -43.78 -10.34 -11.17
C GLU A 489 -42.72 -10.21 -10.05
N LYS A 490 -41.83 -9.20 -10.11
CA LYS A 490 -40.87 -8.94 -9.04
C LYS A 490 -41.57 -8.69 -7.70
N LYS A 491 -42.73 -8.01 -7.72
CA LYS A 491 -43.53 -7.71 -6.54
C LYS A 491 -43.92 -8.98 -5.75
N GLU A 492 -44.22 -10.09 -6.46
CA GLU A 492 -44.54 -11.36 -5.78
C GLU A 492 -43.33 -11.94 -5.07
N PHE A 493 -42.13 -11.88 -5.66
CA PHE A 493 -40.89 -12.29 -4.98
C PHE A 493 -40.56 -11.39 -3.77
N TYR A 494 -40.87 -10.09 -3.88
CA TYR A 494 -40.57 -9.15 -2.79
C TYR A 494 -41.46 -9.36 -1.56
N LYS A 495 -42.73 -9.79 -1.72
CA LYS A 495 -43.65 -10.08 -0.62
C LYS A 495 -43.13 -11.17 0.33
N ASP A 496 -42.49 -12.18 -0.24
CA ASP A 496 -41.95 -13.32 0.51
C ASP A 496 -40.49 -13.14 0.96
N SER A 497 -39.90 -11.96 0.77
CA SER A 497 -38.50 -11.68 1.12
C SER A 497 -38.32 -11.62 2.64
N ASN A 498 -37.22 -12.21 3.14
CA ASN A 498 -36.81 -12.03 4.53
C ASN A 498 -36.26 -10.63 4.83
N VAL A 499 -35.92 -9.85 3.78
CA VAL A 499 -35.42 -8.49 3.90
C VAL A 499 -36.58 -7.50 4.00
N SER A 500 -36.66 -6.73 5.08
CA SER A 500 -37.78 -5.79 5.34
C SER A 500 -37.82 -4.67 4.28
N LEU A 501 -36.66 -4.13 3.92
CA LEU A 501 -36.53 -3.13 2.83
C LEU A 501 -37.12 -3.60 1.49
N THR A 502 -37.06 -4.91 1.24
CA THR A 502 -37.54 -5.52 -0.02
C THR A 502 -39.04 -5.79 0.06
N ARG A 503 -39.56 -6.28 1.22
CA ARG A 503 -41.00 -6.43 1.44
C ARG A 503 -41.75 -5.11 1.33
N GLU A 504 -41.21 -4.05 1.93
CA GLU A 504 -41.78 -2.70 1.89
C GLU A 504 -42.02 -2.21 0.46
N VAL A 505 -41.10 -2.50 -0.49
CA VAL A 505 -41.32 -2.16 -1.91
C VAL A 505 -42.60 -2.75 -2.43
N ALA A 506 -42.92 -4.01 -2.11
CA ALA A 506 -44.13 -4.68 -2.54
C ALA A 506 -45.37 -4.18 -1.80
N GLU A 507 -45.26 -3.79 -0.55
CA GLU A 507 -46.39 -3.32 0.26
C GLU A 507 -46.80 -1.89 -0.06
N THR A 508 -45.79 -1.01 -0.29
CA THR A 508 -45.99 0.42 -0.45
C THR A 508 -46.32 0.84 -1.90
N TYR A 509 -45.73 0.18 -2.89
CA TYR A 509 -45.79 0.67 -4.27
C TYR A 509 -46.59 -0.32 -5.14
N ASP A 510 -47.68 0.15 -5.73
CA ASP A 510 -48.42 -0.63 -6.73
C ASP A 510 -47.82 -0.58 -8.14
N LYS A 511 -47.11 0.51 -8.44
CA LYS A 511 -46.41 0.74 -9.71
C LYS A 511 -45.03 1.27 -9.46
N TRP A 512 -44.09 0.85 -10.29
CA TRP A 512 -42.70 1.29 -10.18
C TRP A 512 -42.31 2.22 -11.32
N GLY A 513 -41.71 3.36 -11.01
CA GLY A 513 -41.29 4.37 -11.96
C GLY A 513 -40.63 5.53 -11.26
N LYS A 514 -40.44 6.65 -11.98
CA LYS A 514 -39.70 7.82 -11.44
C LYS A 514 -40.19 8.25 -10.06
N ASN A 515 -41.50 8.46 -9.86
CA ASN A 515 -42.04 8.96 -8.60
C ASN A 515 -41.74 8.00 -7.45
N ALA A 516 -42.01 6.70 -7.64
CA ALA A 516 -41.72 5.68 -6.61
C ALA A 516 -40.20 5.64 -6.23
N ILE A 517 -39.31 5.80 -7.21
CA ILE A 517 -37.86 5.82 -6.96
C ILE A 517 -37.49 7.07 -6.17
N VAL A 518 -38.00 8.23 -6.56
CA VAL A 518 -37.70 9.51 -5.89
C VAL A 518 -38.25 9.50 -4.46
N ASP A 519 -39.54 9.17 -4.27
CA ASP A 519 -40.20 9.14 -2.97
C ASP A 519 -39.46 8.17 -2.01
N ARG A 520 -39.08 6.97 -2.51
CA ARG A 520 -38.32 6.01 -1.72
C ARG A 520 -36.89 6.49 -1.41
N THR A 521 -36.24 7.20 -2.34
CA THR A 521 -34.92 7.80 -2.07
C THR A 521 -35.01 8.79 -0.92
N GLU A 522 -36.04 9.65 -0.90
CA GLU A 522 -36.24 10.62 0.18
C GLU A 522 -36.47 9.96 1.55
N GLU A 523 -37.27 8.88 1.58
CA GLU A 523 -37.53 8.13 2.83
C GLU A 523 -36.27 7.45 3.35
N LEU A 524 -35.57 6.68 2.52
CA LEU A 524 -34.34 6.02 2.93
C LEU A 524 -33.22 7.01 3.32
N THR A 525 -33.21 8.18 2.68
CA THR A 525 -32.26 9.26 3.02
C THR A 525 -32.50 9.81 4.42
N LYS A 526 -33.77 9.97 4.86
CA LYS A 526 -34.08 10.41 6.23
C LYS A 526 -33.56 9.43 7.27
N GLU A 527 -33.64 8.12 6.99
CA GLU A 527 -33.08 7.11 7.89
C GLU A 527 -31.55 7.11 7.88
N LEU A 528 -30.91 7.24 6.70
CA LEU A 528 -29.45 7.32 6.60
C LEU A 528 -28.89 8.55 7.34
N ILE A 529 -29.61 9.68 7.36
CA ILE A 529 -29.25 10.85 8.15
C ILE A 529 -29.26 10.53 9.65
N GLN A 530 -30.18 9.67 10.11
CA GLN A 530 -30.23 9.24 11.52
C GLN A 530 -29.13 8.22 11.86
N ILE A 531 -28.78 7.34 10.92
CA ILE A 531 -27.73 6.31 11.07
C ILE A 531 -26.35 6.96 11.06
N PHE A 532 -26.11 7.91 10.14
CA PHE A 532 -24.86 8.65 10.00
C PHE A 532 -25.05 10.15 10.33
N PRO A 533 -25.36 10.51 11.58
CA PRO A 533 -25.69 11.87 11.97
C PRO A 533 -24.49 12.82 11.80
N MET A 534 -24.80 14.09 11.53
CA MET A 534 -23.83 15.14 11.67
C MET A 534 -23.59 15.38 13.17
N PRO A 535 -22.33 15.38 13.65
CA PRO A 535 -22.06 15.67 15.06
C PRO A 535 -22.43 17.11 15.41
N ASP A 536 -22.76 17.38 16.69
CA ASP A 536 -22.97 18.76 17.16
C ASP A 536 -21.62 19.51 17.17
N ILE A 537 -21.52 20.50 16.27
CA ILE A 537 -20.30 21.28 16.04
C ILE A 537 -20.36 22.64 16.78
N LYS A 538 -21.40 22.93 17.56
CA LYS A 538 -21.57 24.22 18.27
C LYS A 538 -20.49 24.49 19.32
N GLU A 539 -19.81 23.42 19.80
CA GLU A 539 -18.71 23.56 20.77
C GLU A 539 -17.40 24.07 20.13
N VAL A 540 -17.34 24.21 18.81
CA VAL A 540 -16.13 24.66 18.11
C VAL A 540 -16.23 26.16 17.83
N ASP A 541 -15.37 26.96 18.47
CA ASP A 541 -15.32 28.41 18.30
C ASP A 541 -15.24 28.81 16.82
N GLU A 542 -16.08 29.76 16.40
CA GLU A 542 -16.19 30.22 15.01
C GLU A 542 -14.92 30.93 14.50
N GLU A 543 -14.04 31.40 15.37
CA GLU A 543 -12.83 32.14 14.98
C GLU A 543 -11.71 31.30 14.38
N ALA A 544 -11.75 29.97 14.47
CA ALA A 544 -10.63 29.06 14.10
C ALA A 544 -10.84 28.29 12.80
N VAL A 545 -11.94 28.46 12.06
CA VAL A 545 -12.22 27.60 10.89
C VAL A 545 -11.89 28.30 9.59
N THR A 546 -10.62 28.17 9.20
CA THR A 546 -10.21 28.31 7.80
C THR A 546 -10.48 26.97 7.12
N GLY A 547 -11.28 26.94 6.05
CA GLY A 547 -11.44 25.76 5.21
C GLY A 547 -10.09 25.45 4.53
N GLU A 548 -9.52 24.30 4.81
CA GLU A 548 -8.28 23.85 4.22
C GLU A 548 -8.55 22.77 3.16
N TYR A 549 -7.95 22.93 1.98
CA TYR A 549 -8.21 22.10 0.80
C TYR A 549 -6.91 21.67 0.16
N THR A 550 -6.83 20.45 -0.35
CA THR A 550 -5.75 20.04 -1.23
C THR A 550 -5.94 20.60 -2.64
N ILE A 551 -4.86 20.78 -3.37
CA ILE A 551 -4.87 21.49 -4.65
C ILE A 551 -5.62 20.75 -5.77
N ASP A 552 -5.78 19.45 -5.63
CA ASP A 552 -6.51 18.58 -6.56
C ASP A 552 -8.04 18.57 -6.33
N GLN A 553 -8.52 19.23 -5.28
CA GLN A 553 -9.94 19.34 -4.99
C GLN A 553 -10.60 20.40 -5.85
N THR A 554 -11.66 20.02 -6.56
CA THR A 554 -12.57 20.97 -7.21
C THR A 554 -13.47 21.63 -6.15
N THR A 555 -12.97 22.69 -5.53
CA THR A 555 -13.71 23.42 -4.51
C THR A 555 -14.27 24.71 -5.11
N ASP A 556 -15.55 25.00 -4.84
CA ASP A 556 -16.09 26.31 -5.15
C ASP A 556 -15.50 27.36 -4.18
N VAL A 557 -14.62 28.18 -4.73
CA VAL A 557 -13.94 29.27 -4.03
C VAL A 557 -14.57 30.64 -4.32
N THR A 558 -15.74 30.66 -4.93
CA THR A 558 -16.45 31.90 -5.26
C THR A 558 -16.73 32.70 -3.99
N GLY A 559 -16.27 33.94 -3.94
CA GLY A 559 -16.43 34.83 -2.80
C GLY A 559 -15.47 34.56 -1.63
N LYS A 560 -14.69 33.50 -1.63
CA LYS A 560 -13.72 33.19 -0.57
C LYS A 560 -12.39 33.92 -0.80
N LYS A 561 -11.71 34.24 0.31
CA LYS A 561 -10.37 34.84 0.29
C LYS A 561 -9.33 33.83 0.75
N PRO A 562 -8.20 33.69 0.06
CA PRO A 562 -7.14 32.81 0.50
C PRO A 562 -6.46 33.37 1.75
N VAL A 563 -6.06 32.47 2.64
CA VAL A 563 -5.37 32.80 3.89
C VAL A 563 -3.95 32.26 3.89
N GLN A 564 -3.76 31.08 3.31
CA GLN A 564 -2.49 30.38 3.34
C GLN A 564 -2.39 29.40 2.16
N ILE A 565 -1.16 29.17 1.68
CA ILE A 565 -0.81 27.99 0.88
C ILE A 565 0.31 27.25 1.61
N THR A 566 0.19 25.93 1.67
CA THR A 566 1.20 25.02 2.22
C THR A 566 1.78 24.19 1.11
N ILE A 567 3.11 24.13 1.02
CA ILE A 567 3.84 23.40 -0.01
C ILE A 567 4.87 22.51 0.70
N SER A 568 4.64 21.20 0.70
CA SER A 568 5.35 20.25 1.56
C SER A 568 5.20 20.64 3.04
N GLU A 569 6.26 21.07 3.69
CA GLU A 569 6.27 21.45 5.11
C GLU A 569 6.27 22.98 5.32
N HIS A 570 6.24 23.78 4.25
CA HIS A 570 6.36 25.23 4.32
C HIS A 570 4.99 25.89 4.16
N GLU A 571 4.64 26.73 5.11
CA GLU A 571 3.40 27.51 5.14
C GLU A 571 3.66 28.95 4.70
N TYR A 572 2.93 29.40 3.69
CA TYR A 572 3.01 30.75 3.17
C TYR A 572 1.69 31.50 3.43
N PRO A 573 1.63 32.44 4.37
CA PRO A 573 0.43 33.26 4.59
C PRO A 573 0.22 34.18 3.39
N VAL A 574 -1.01 34.21 2.87
CA VAL A 574 -1.40 35.01 1.72
C VAL A 574 -2.73 35.73 1.96
N LYS A 575 -2.91 36.88 1.31
CA LYS A 575 -4.16 37.67 1.42
C LYS A 575 -4.96 37.71 0.13
N THR A 576 -4.35 37.32 -0.98
CA THR A 576 -4.98 37.33 -2.30
C THR A 576 -4.57 36.09 -3.09
N TRP A 577 -5.43 35.65 -4.00
CA TRP A 577 -5.14 34.53 -4.92
C TRP A 577 -3.88 34.77 -5.75
N ARG A 578 -3.62 36.03 -6.14
CA ARG A 578 -2.39 36.43 -6.83
C ARG A 578 -1.14 36.16 -5.98
N GLN A 579 -1.16 36.56 -4.71
CA GLN A 579 -0.05 36.27 -3.79
C GLN A 579 0.17 34.76 -3.61
N MET A 580 -0.90 33.97 -3.62
CA MET A 580 -0.80 32.52 -3.55
C MET A 580 -0.03 31.93 -4.75
N LEU A 581 -0.34 32.37 -5.96
CA LEU A 581 0.38 31.95 -7.18
C LEU A 581 1.86 32.35 -7.14
N VAL A 582 2.16 33.58 -6.71
CA VAL A 582 3.55 34.07 -6.60
C VAL A 582 4.34 33.28 -5.54
N ALA A 583 3.75 33.06 -4.36
CA ALA A 583 4.39 32.28 -3.29
C ALA A 583 4.70 30.85 -3.75
N PHE A 584 3.74 30.22 -4.44
CA PHE A 584 3.89 28.87 -4.98
C PHE A 584 5.04 28.78 -6.00
N LEU A 585 5.10 29.69 -6.96
CA LEU A 585 6.13 29.70 -7.99
C LEU A 585 7.53 30.02 -7.44
N ASN A 586 7.60 30.87 -6.41
CA ASN A 586 8.87 31.15 -5.72
C ASN A 586 9.37 29.92 -4.95
N ASP A 587 8.48 29.19 -4.25
CA ASP A 587 8.85 27.94 -3.56
C ASP A 587 9.40 26.89 -4.52
N ILE A 588 8.74 26.68 -5.68
CA ILE A 588 9.24 25.75 -6.71
C ILE A 588 10.61 26.18 -7.21
N TRP A 589 10.82 27.46 -7.50
CA TRP A 589 12.12 27.95 -7.94
C TRP A 589 13.21 27.72 -6.90
N ASN A 590 12.94 28.06 -5.64
CA ASN A 590 13.93 27.98 -4.55
C ASN A 590 14.32 26.53 -4.21
N LYS A 591 13.40 25.57 -4.39
CA LYS A 591 13.64 24.16 -4.11
C LYS A 591 14.23 23.38 -5.28
N ASP A 592 13.77 23.65 -6.51
CA ASP A 592 14.15 22.89 -7.69
C ASP A 592 14.04 23.75 -8.96
N SER A 593 15.16 24.38 -9.34
CA SER A 593 15.24 25.19 -10.54
C SER A 593 15.01 24.39 -11.83
N LEU A 594 15.29 23.08 -11.85
CA LEU A 594 15.05 22.22 -13.02
C LEU A 594 13.55 22.02 -13.25
N ASN A 595 12.79 21.81 -12.18
CA ASN A 595 11.34 21.74 -12.29
C ASN A 595 10.73 23.08 -12.75
N PHE A 596 11.28 24.19 -12.30
CA PHE A 596 10.86 25.51 -12.78
C PHE A 596 11.09 25.69 -14.29
N ASP A 597 12.21 25.20 -14.83
CA ASP A 597 12.45 25.23 -16.28
C ASP A 597 11.50 24.30 -17.05
N ARG A 598 11.15 23.12 -16.52
CA ARG A 598 10.10 22.26 -17.09
C ARG A 598 8.73 22.96 -17.18
N ILE A 599 8.39 23.79 -16.18
CA ILE A 599 7.17 24.61 -16.21
C ILE A 599 7.21 25.61 -17.36
N LYS A 600 8.35 26.27 -17.59
CA LYS A 600 8.54 27.19 -18.70
C LYS A 600 8.47 26.52 -20.08
N GLU A 601 8.94 25.29 -20.18
CA GLU A 601 8.91 24.50 -21.42
C GLU A 601 7.51 23.94 -21.71
N ASN A 602 6.63 23.82 -20.70
CA ASN A 602 5.28 23.37 -20.93
C ASN A 602 4.50 24.37 -21.77
N ARG A 603 4.11 23.98 -22.99
CA ARG A 603 3.50 24.84 -24.01
C ARG A 603 2.25 25.58 -23.53
N GLN A 604 1.42 24.96 -22.67
CA GLN A 604 0.21 25.56 -22.14
C GLN A 604 0.52 26.59 -21.06
N LEU A 605 1.31 26.23 -20.06
CA LEU A 605 1.70 27.10 -18.96
C LEU A 605 2.56 28.28 -19.41
N SER A 606 3.47 28.03 -20.33
CA SER A 606 4.33 29.07 -20.92
C SER A 606 3.53 30.19 -21.59
N ARG A 607 2.47 29.82 -22.32
CA ARG A 607 1.59 30.81 -22.98
C ARG A 607 0.71 31.57 -21.97
N MET A 608 0.34 30.98 -20.85
CA MET A 608 -0.51 31.59 -19.84
C MET A 608 0.29 32.48 -18.89
N LEU A 609 1.39 31.94 -18.33
CA LEU A 609 2.11 32.56 -17.23
C LEU A 609 3.24 33.47 -17.63
N PHE A 610 4.04 33.10 -18.69
CA PHE A 610 5.31 33.78 -19.01
C PHE A 610 5.19 34.75 -20.17
N ARG A 611 4.00 35.25 -20.47
CA ARG A 611 3.76 36.33 -21.39
C ARG A 611 3.39 37.62 -20.63
N PRO A 612 3.93 38.78 -21.02
CA PRO A 612 3.49 40.06 -20.46
C PRO A 612 1.98 40.24 -20.67
N GLY A 613 1.22 40.37 -19.61
CA GLY A 613 -0.21 40.57 -19.64
C GLY A 613 -0.63 41.85 -18.91
N ASN A 614 -1.87 41.91 -18.44
CA ASN A 614 -2.44 43.11 -17.84
C ASN A 614 -2.01 43.36 -16.39
N ALA A 615 -1.47 42.33 -15.69
CA ALA A 615 -1.00 42.45 -14.32
C ALA A 615 0.27 41.62 -14.10
N PRO A 616 1.40 42.10 -14.62
CA PRO A 616 2.67 41.41 -14.47
C PRO A 616 3.15 41.46 -13.01
N GLU A 617 3.57 40.32 -12.47
CA GLU A 617 4.25 40.18 -11.17
C GLU A 617 5.66 39.66 -11.39
N LYS A 618 6.61 40.10 -10.57
CA LYS A 618 7.99 39.69 -10.63
C LYS A 618 8.30 38.68 -9.54
N LEU A 619 8.77 37.52 -9.92
CA LEU A 619 9.24 36.47 -8.99
C LEU A 619 10.62 36.84 -8.42
N GLU A 620 11.05 36.17 -7.34
CA GLU A 620 12.33 36.40 -6.69
C GLU A 620 13.53 36.18 -7.62
N ASN A 621 13.41 35.26 -8.58
CA ASN A 621 14.43 35.02 -9.60
C ASN A 621 14.43 36.04 -10.74
N GLY A 622 13.62 37.08 -10.68
CA GLY A 622 13.49 38.11 -11.67
C GLY A 622 12.58 37.77 -12.86
N THR A 623 12.03 36.56 -12.93
CA THR A 623 11.07 36.17 -13.97
C THR A 623 9.77 36.95 -13.80
N VAL A 624 9.22 37.45 -14.89
CA VAL A 624 7.93 38.17 -14.90
C VAL A 624 6.84 37.21 -15.32
N ILE A 625 5.76 37.15 -14.56
CA ILE A 625 4.60 36.32 -14.83
C ILE A 625 3.31 37.13 -14.95
N GLU A 626 2.35 36.67 -15.74
CA GLU A 626 0.97 37.14 -15.68
C GLU A 626 0.28 36.58 -14.43
N SER A 627 -0.44 37.41 -13.70
CA SER A 627 -1.12 37.02 -12.45
C SER A 627 -2.60 37.40 -12.39
N ASN A 628 -3.16 38.00 -13.45
CA ASN A 628 -4.55 38.42 -13.51
C ASN A 628 -5.49 37.28 -13.89
N PHE A 629 -5.63 36.33 -12.99
CA PHE A 629 -6.54 35.19 -13.15
C PHE A 629 -7.59 35.15 -12.06
N SER A 630 -8.73 34.49 -12.35
CA SER A 630 -9.72 34.19 -11.32
C SER A 630 -9.16 33.16 -10.32
N ALA A 631 -9.75 33.07 -9.11
CA ALA A 631 -9.39 32.11 -8.08
C ALA A 631 -9.33 30.66 -8.62
N THR A 632 -10.37 30.27 -9.35
CA THR A 632 -10.46 28.92 -9.94
C THR A 632 -9.34 28.64 -10.96
N VAL A 633 -8.99 29.65 -11.78
CA VAL A 633 -7.90 29.52 -12.76
C VAL A 633 -6.54 29.43 -12.06
N ILE A 634 -6.32 30.21 -11.00
CA ILE A 634 -5.09 30.13 -10.20
C ILE A 634 -4.93 28.74 -9.57
N LEU A 635 -5.97 28.19 -9.00
CA LEU A 635 -5.94 26.82 -8.45
C LEU A 635 -5.68 25.78 -9.52
N ALA A 636 -6.29 25.90 -10.70
CA ALA A 636 -6.01 25.00 -11.84
C ALA A 636 -4.56 25.10 -12.32
N ILE A 637 -3.98 26.29 -12.34
CA ILE A 637 -2.55 26.49 -12.69
C ILE A 637 -1.66 25.81 -11.65
N ILE A 638 -1.92 26.05 -10.35
CA ILE A 638 -1.14 25.45 -9.25
C ILE A 638 -1.27 23.92 -9.32
N ALA A 639 -2.47 23.37 -9.50
CA ALA A 639 -2.70 21.93 -9.63
C ALA A 639 -1.89 21.34 -10.80
N LYS A 640 -1.92 21.99 -11.97
CA LYS A 640 -1.18 21.54 -13.14
C LYS A 640 0.34 21.56 -12.96
N ILE A 641 0.85 22.58 -12.28
CA ILE A 641 2.26 22.66 -11.94
C ILE A 641 2.64 21.60 -10.91
N SER A 642 1.79 21.38 -9.91
CA SER A 642 2.00 20.34 -8.89
C SER A 642 2.07 18.93 -9.50
N GLU A 643 1.27 18.65 -10.54
CA GLU A 643 1.36 17.41 -11.33
C GLU A 643 2.72 17.29 -12.05
N ILE A 644 3.18 18.36 -12.72
CA ILE A 644 4.46 18.36 -13.45
C ILE A 644 5.65 18.14 -12.49
N CYS A 645 5.55 18.69 -11.27
CA CYS A 645 6.58 18.59 -10.25
C CYS A 645 6.43 17.35 -9.35
N ASP A 646 5.41 16.51 -9.54
CA ASP A 646 5.09 15.34 -8.70
C ASP A 646 4.94 15.68 -7.21
N ILE A 647 4.25 16.80 -6.92
CA ILE A 647 4.00 17.30 -5.55
C ILE A 647 2.52 17.55 -5.26
N THR A 648 1.60 17.01 -6.04
CA THR A 648 0.16 17.28 -5.92
C THR A 648 -0.39 16.98 -4.51
N ASP A 649 0.07 15.92 -3.90
CA ASP A 649 -0.28 15.49 -2.55
C ASP A 649 0.38 16.31 -1.42
N GLN A 650 1.29 17.22 -1.77
CA GLN A 650 2.04 18.06 -0.84
C GLN A 650 1.59 19.53 -0.88
N VAL A 651 0.62 19.85 -1.72
CA VAL A 651 0.12 21.23 -1.87
C VAL A 651 -1.30 21.32 -1.36
N SER A 652 -1.49 22.20 -0.38
CA SER A 652 -2.82 22.53 0.16
C SER A 652 -2.95 24.03 0.34
N TYR A 653 -4.18 24.50 0.43
CA TYR A 653 -4.46 25.92 0.65
C TYR A 653 -5.62 26.10 1.62
N ALA A 654 -5.60 27.22 2.35
CA ALA A 654 -6.66 27.61 3.26
C ALA A 654 -7.38 28.86 2.75
N VAL A 655 -8.71 28.87 2.90
CA VAL A 655 -9.56 30.02 2.56
C VAL A 655 -10.49 30.40 3.73
N LYS A 656 -10.87 31.69 3.73
CA LYS A 656 -11.76 32.25 4.73
C LYS A 656 -13.06 32.71 4.08
#